data_302ae71922777df7363593ca5c7d5cbe
#
_entry.id   302ae71922777df7363593ca5c7d5cbe
#
_cell.length_a   1.000
_cell.length_b   1.000
_cell.length_c   1.000
_cell.angle_alpha   90.00
_cell.angle_beta   90.00
_cell.angle_gamma   90.00
#
_symmetry.space_group_name_H-M   'P 1'
#
loop_
_entity.id
_entity.type
_entity.pdbx_description
1 polymer ?
#
loop_
_entity_poly.entity_id
_entity_poly.type
_entity_poly.pdbx_seq_one_letter_code
_entity_poly.pdbx_strand_id
1 'polypeptide(L)'
;MLNRQPVNSLKGIGEKTGKLFEKLGVVTIDDLLSYYPRAYDAYEPPVSIGQLKEQAVMAVESALVRGADLLRLGHMQIVSVQLKDLTGSLQVSWYNMPYMRANLKTGVTYVFRGRVVKKRGRMVMEQPEVFTPDSYQALAGSMQPVYGQTRGLSNKTIVRAQQMALEMRKMEREYMPPDLRRRYELAEINYAMEHIHFPADQTELLFARKRLVFDEFFMFLVGVRRLKEHREDRHSAFMIKESEEVAAFQSSLPYALTGAQERALREVYGYMGSGLVMNRLIQGDVGSGKTIIAILALLEAAYNGYQGALMVPTEVLARQHFESMTGLFEKQGIEKVPVLVTGSMTAKEKRLAYAKIASHEADIIIGTHALIQEKVVYDNLALVITDEQHRFGVGQRELLSSKGQEPHVLVMSATPIPRTLAIILYGDLDISVIDELPAGRQTIKNCVVDPGYRPKAYAFIGRQVAEGHQAYVICPMVEESEMIEAENVLDYTKALRKALPPSVTVEYLHGKLKGKEKNAIMERFAAGEIHVLVSTTVIEVGVNVPNATVMMIENAERFGLAQLHQLRGRVGRGKDQSYCIMVNCSRDQGAGERLDILNRSNDGFYIASEDLKLRGPGDIFGLRQSGDMEFKLADIFTDANILKKVSEEVNRLLDEDPQLEKDEHRELKRKVEDYLGTNYEKLNL
;
A
#
# COMPACT_ATOMS: atom_id res chain seq x y z
N MET A 1 -5.17 35.47 -5.14
CA MET A 1 -5.78 35.46 -6.50
C MET A 1 -4.77 35.33 -7.64
N LEU A 2 -3.53 35.83 -7.51
CA LEU A 2 -2.50 35.73 -8.60
C LEU A 2 -2.10 34.25 -8.88
N ASN A 3 -2.01 33.42 -7.88
CA ASN A 3 -1.55 32.04 -8.05
C ASN A 3 -2.59 31.11 -8.73
N ARG A 4 -3.88 31.48 -8.72
CA ARG A 4 -4.95 30.75 -9.43
C ARG A 4 -5.06 31.13 -10.93
N GLN A 5 -4.16 31.95 -11.43
CA GLN A 5 -4.11 32.24 -12.85
C GLN A 5 -3.65 31.01 -13.64
N PRO A 6 -4.14 30.83 -14.88
CA PRO A 6 -3.75 29.70 -15.71
C PRO A 6 -2.27 29.80 -16.11
N VAL A 7 -1.60 28.66 -16.23
CA VAL A 7 -0.16 28.56 -16.54
C VAL A 7 0.22 29.27 -17.85
N ASN A 8 -0.69 29.39 -18.81
CA ASN A 8 -0.48 30.08 -20.08
C ASN A 8 -0.42 31.62 -19.94
N SER A 9 -0.67 32.19 -18.75
CA SER A 9 -0.44 33.61 -18.46
C SER A 9 1.05 33.95 -18.30
N LEU A 10 1.92 32.92 -18.10
CA LEU A 10 3.36 33.11 -18.01
C LEU A 10 3.97 33.48 -19.36
N LYS A 11 4.90 34.44 -19.35
CA LYS A 11 5.54 34.95 -20.59
C LYS A 11 6.25 33.81 -21.35
N GLY A 12 5.85 33.62 -22.61
CA GLY A 12 6.43 32.57 -23.47
C GLY A 12 5.77 31.20 -23.36
N ILE A 13 4.70 31.08 -22.60
CA ILE A 13 3.85 29.90 -22.55
C ILE A 13 2.53 30.21 -23.27
N GLY A 14 2.46 29.85 -24.56
CA GLY A 14 1.23 29.99 -25.34
C GLY A 14 0.28 28.82 -25.14
N GLU A 15 -0.94 28.87 -25.74
CA GLU A 15 -1.99 27.87 -25.61
C GLU A 15 -1.51 26.43 -25.91
N LYS A 16 -0.66 26.24 -26.95
CA LYS A 16 -0.13 24.91 -27.30
C LYS A 16 0.74 24.31 -26.18
N THR A 17 1.58 25.16 -25.56
CA THR A 17 2.43 24.73 -24.45
C THR A 17 1.60 24.55 -23.17
N GLY A 18 0.59 25.42 -22.95
CA GLY A 18 -0.38 25.25 -21.83
C GLY A 18 -1.09 23.90 -21.88
N LYS A 19 -1.56 23.47 -23.06
CA LYS A 19 -2.15 22.12 -23.23
C LYS A 19 -1.19 20.96 -22.93
N LEU A 20 0.12 21.18 -23.06
CA LEU A 20 1.11 20.17 -22.66
C LEU A 20 1.31 20.14 -21.13
N PHE A 21 1.21 21.29 -20.48
CA PHE A 21 1.18 21.35 -19.01
C PHE A 21 -0.08 20.70 -18.44
N GLU A 22 -1.25 20.89 -19.05
CA GLU A 22 -2.51 20.23 -18.67
C GLU A 22 -2.38 18.69 -18.67
N LYS A 23 -1.62 18.10 -19.61
CA LYS A 23 -1.32 16.66 -19.63
C LYS A 23 -0.49 16.18 -18.45
N LEU A 24 0.18 17.08 -17.76
CA LEU A 24 0.92 16.83 -16.52
C LEU A 24 0.10 17.15 -15.26
N GLY A 25 -1.18 17.50 -15.42
CA GLY A 25 -2.04 17.95 -14.32
C GLY A 25 -1.79 19.39 -13.87
N VAL A 26 -1.02 20.18 -14.65
CA VAL A 26 -0.66 21.56 -14.32
C VAL A 26 -1.54 22.52 -15.14
N VAL A 27 -2.53 23.13 -14.51
CA VAL A 27 -3.47 24.07 -15.13
C VAL A 27 -3.20 25.51 -14.69
N THR A 28 -2.91 25.70 -13.42
CA THR A 28 -2.70 26.98 -12.77
C THR A 28 -1.23 27.19 -12.36
N ILE A 29 -0.89 28.43 -11.98
CA ILE A 29 0.43 28.74 -11.38
C ILE A 29 0.61 27.99 -10.04
N ASP A 30 -0.45 27.82 -9.25
CA ASP A 30 -0.40 27.03 -8.01
C ASP A 30 -0.09 25.54 -8.27
N ASP A 31 -0.68 24.98 -9.33
CA ASP A 31 -0.34 23.61 -9.74
C ASP A 31 1.12 23.51 -10.16
N LEU A 32 1.61 24.51 -10.88
CA LEU A 32 3.01 24.57 -11.30
C LEU A 32 3.96 24.66 -10.10
N LEU A 33 3.72 25.55 -9.14
CA LEU A 33 4.51 25.71 -7.91
C LEU A 33 4.49 24.48 -7.03
N SER A 34 3.46 23.66 -7.13
CA SER A 34 3.36 22.37 -6.43
C SER A 34 3.71 21.16 -7.31
N TYR A 35 4.22 21.38 -8.52
CA TYR A 35 4.77 20.35 -9.39
C TYR A 35 6.25 20.16 -9.09
N TYR A 36 6.55 19.31 -8.11
CA TYR A 36 7.90 19.14 -7.57
C TYR A 36 8.83 18.37 -8.52
N PRO A 37 10.16 18.62 -8.47
CA PRO A 37 11.16 17.86 -9.21
C PRO A 37 11.17 16.38 -8.74
N ARG A 38 11.28 15.45 -9.67
CA ARG A 38 11.44 14.02 -9.39
C ARG A 38 12.88 13.61 -9.05
N ALA A 39 13.85 14.45 -9.46
CA ALA A 39 15.27 14.27 -9.22
C ALA A 39 16.00 15.60 -9.36
N TYR A 40 17.24 15.62 -8.92
CA TYR A 40 18.13 16.78 -9.11
C TYR A 40 19.42 16.30 -9.76
N ASP A 41 19.90 17.08 -10.71
CA ASP A 41 21.15 16.87 -11.42
C ASP A 41 22.22 17.79 -10.83
N ALA A 42 23.17 17.22 -10.09
CA ALA A 42 24.25 17.97 -9.44
C ALA A 42 25.36 18.29 -10.46
N TYR A 43 25.72 19.56 -10.58
CA TYR A 43 26.80 20.03 -11.41
C TYR A 43 28.07 20.18 -10.56
N GLU A 44 28.81 19.09 -10.40
CA GLU A 44 30.08 19.09 -9.68
C GLU A 44 31.16 19.83 -10.48
N PRO A 45 32.15 20.45 -9.81
CA PRO A 45 33.31 21.06 -10.50
C PRO A 45 34.01 20.06 -11.42
N PRO A 46 34.63 20.50 -12.54
CA PRO A 46 35.37 19.63 -13.42
C PRO A 46 36.56 18.96 -12.68
N VAL A 47 36.80 17.69 -12.98
CA VAL A 47 37.93 16.92 -12.41
C VAL A 47 38.92 16.53 -13.47
N SER A 48 40.12 16.13 -13.05
CA SER A 48 41.13 15.54 -13.95
C SER A 48 40.70 14.17 -14.47
N ILE A 49 41.20 13.78 -15.65
CA ILE A 49 40.83 12.50 -16.30
C ILE A 49 41.15 11.30 -15.42
N GLY A 50 42.27 11.37 -14.65
CA GLY A 50 42.62 10.30 -13.72
C GLY A 50 41.72 10.12 -12.52
N GLN A 51 40.86 11.08 -12.21
CA GLN A 51 39.91 11.02 -11.10
C GLN A 51 38.50 10.51 -11.54
N LEU A 52 38.31 10.22 -12.82
CA LEU A 52 37.06 9.73 -13.34
C LEU A 52 36.68 8.38 -12.74
N LYS A 53 35.42 8.26 -12.34
CA LYS A 53 34.84 7.04 -11.78
C LYS A 53 33.87 6.40 -12.80
N GLU A 54 33.98 5.07 -12.94
CA GLU A 54 33.08 4.31 -13.80
C GLU A 54 31.62 4.42 -13.34
N GLN A 55 30.69 4.51 -14.30
CA GLN A 55 29.24 4.66 -14.10
C GLN A 55 28.79 6.01 -13.49
N ALA A 56 29.68 6.92 -13.14
CA ALA A 56 29.32 8.25 -12.63
C ALA A 56 29.14 9.26 -13.76
N VAL A 57 28.27 10.27 -13.54
CA VAL A 57 28.19 11.47 -14.38
C VAL A 57 29.22 12.47 -13.85
N MET A 58 30.20 12.80 -14.64
CA MET A 58 31.31 13.68 -14.23
C MET A 58 31.65 14.68 -15.31
N ALA A 59 32.29 15.77 -14.94
CA ALA A 59 32.73 16.83 -15.84
C ALA A 59 34.25 16.84 -15.97
N VAL A 60 34.74 17.06 -17.19
CA VAL A 60 36.17 17.25 -17.50
C VAL A 60 36.31 18.53 -18.32
N GLU A 61 37.22 19.41 -17.89
CA GLU A 61 37.61 20.59 -18.65
C GLU A 61 38.87 20.26 -19.47
N SER A 62 38.80 20.49 -20.78
CA SER A 62 39.94 20.23 -21.67
C SER A 62 39.93 21.12 -22.91
N ALA A 63 41.06 21.58 -23.34
CA ALA A 63 41.24 22.20 -24.64
C ALA A 63 41.35 21.12 -25.73
N LEU A 64 40.67 21.35 -26.87
CA LEU A 64 40.77 20.46 -28.02
C LEU A 64 42.10 20.68 -28.76
N VAL A 65 42.99 19.72 -28.65
CA VAL A 65 44.30 19.75 -29.35
C VAL A 65 44.14 19.39 -30.82
N ARG A 66 43.12 18.52 -31.15
CA ARG A 66 42.80 18.06 -32.50
C ARG A 66 41.31 18.15 -32.76
N GLY A 67 40.94 18.42 -34.01
CA GLY A 67 39.53 18.49 -34.42
C GLY A 67 38.80 17.16 -34.26
N ALA A 68 37.48 17.22 -34.20
CA ALA A 68 36.64 16.05 -34.05
C ALA A 68 36.65 15.17 -35.30
N ASP A 69 36.89 13.87 -35.10
CA ASP A 69 36.82 12.85 -36.14
C ASP A 69 35.35 12.43 -36.38
N LEU A 70 34.98 12.20 -37.67
CA LEU A 70 33.67 11.68 -38.04
C LEU A 70 33.85 10.32 -38.71
N LEU A 71 33.34 9.28 -38.06
CA LEU A 71 33.30 7.94 -38.56
C LEU A 71 31.87 7.60 -38.98
N ARG A 72 31.71 7.03 -40.18
CA ARG A 72 30.42 6.52 -40.70
C ARG A 72 30.44 5.01 -40.73
N LEU A 73 29.52 4.37 -40.02
CA LEU A 73 29.35 2.92 -39.98
C LEU A 73 27.90 2.59 -40.41
N GLY A 74 27.70 2.29 -41.71
CA GLY A 74 26.36 2.08 -42.25
C GLY A 74 25.47 3.32 -42.07
N HIS A 75 24.36 3.18 -41.34
CA HIS A 75 23.42 4.27 -41.04
C HIS A 75 23.84 5.10 -39.82
N MET A 76 24.85 4.69 -39.06
CA MET A 76 25.29 5.38 -37.84
C MET A 76 26.47 6.28 -38.10
N GLN A 77 26.38 7.52 -37.61
CA GLN A 77 27.47 8.52 -37.65
C GLN A 77 28.01 8.71 -36.24
N ILE A 78 29.31 8.60 -36.06
CA ILE A 78 29.98 8.77 -34.78
C ILE A 78 30.94 9.95 -34.91
N VAL A 79 30.72 10.98 -34.11
CA VAL A 79 31.70 12.08 -33.91
C VAL A 79 32.48 11.74 -32.64
N SER A 80 33.80 11.77 -32.71
CA SER A 80 34.64 11.52 -31.55
C SER A 80 35.78 12.52 -31.43
N VAL A 81 36.14 12.82 -30.18
CA VAL A 81 37.31 13.61 -29.80
C VAL A 81 38.10 12.88 -28.75
N GLN A 82 39.38 13.10 -28.74
CA GLN A 82 40.27 12.61 -27.69
C GLN A 82 40.71 13.78 -26.83
N LEU A 83 40.33 13.75 -25.56
CA LEU A 83 40.79 14.69 -24.54
C LEU A 83 42.04 14.12 -23.88
N LYS A 84 42.95 15.02 -23.46
CA LYS A 84 44.18 14.63 -22.80
C LYS A 84 44.53 15.71 -21.76
N ASP A 85 44.93 15.27 -20.59
CA ASP A 85 45.52 16.08 -19.54
C ASP A 85 46.80 15.42 -18.99
N LEU A 86 47.35 15.95 -17.92
CA LEU A 86 48.57 15.39 -17.27
C LEU A 86 48.33 14.02 -16.61
N THR A 87 47.09 13.64 -16.36
CA THR A 87 46.70 12.44 -15.61
C THR A 87 46.20 11.31 -16.51
N GLY A 88 45.86 11.60 -17.77
CA GLY A 88 45.39 10.55 -18.67
C GLY A 88 44.82 11.02 -20.00
N SER A 89 44.12 10.10 -20.67
CA SER A 89 43.38 10.40 -21.89
C SER A 89 41.97 9.83 -21.83
N LEU A 90 41.00 10.59 -22.34
CA LEU A 90 39.57 10.24 -22.37
C LEU A 90 39.05 10.32 -23.80
N GLN A 91 38.43 9.28 -24.29
CA GLN A 91 37.66 9.31 -25.55
C GLN A 91 36.22 9.76 -25.26
N VAL A 92 35.81 10.75 -26.04
CA VAL A 92 34.43 11.28 -25.97
C VAL A 92 33.75 11.05 -27.30
N SER A 93 32.49 10.59 -27.32
CA SER A 93 31.81 10.20 -28.54
C SER A 93 30.32 10.60 -28.56
N TRP A 94 29.83 11.06 -29.72
CA TRP A 94 28.43 11.34 -29.98
C TRP A 94 27.93 10.49 -31.15
N TYR A 95 26.77 9.91 -31.00
CA TYR A 95 26.12 9.07 -31.99
C TYR A 95 25.01 9.83 -32.71
N ASN A 96 25.01 9.82 -34.04
CA ASN A 96 24.03 10.50 -34.90
C ASN A 96 23.88 12.02 -34.67
N MET A 97 24.99 12.66 -34.24
CA MET A 97 25.06 14.10 -34.03
C MET A 97 26.21 14.73 -34.84
N PRO A 98 26.16 14.71 -36.21
CA PRO A 98 27.26 15.20 -37.04
C PRO A 98 27.56 16.67 -36.88
N TYR A 99 26.58 17.48 -36.43
CA TYR A 99 26.77 18.91 -36.15
C TYR A 99 27.78 19.17 -35.03
N MET A 100 28.02 18.24 -34.14
CA MET A 100 29.03 18.38 -33.06
C MET A 100 30.42 18.62 -33.63
N ARG A 101 30.73 18.07 -34.80
CA ARG A 101 32.00 18.32 -35.49
C ARG A 101 32.23 19.79 -35.81
N ALA A 102 31.19 20.48 -36.24
CA ALA A 102 31.26 21.93 -36.59
C ALA A 102 31.31 22.83 -35.35
N ASN A 103 30.69 22.39 -34.26
CA ASN A 103 30.59 23.15 -33.02
C ASN A 103 31.88 23.07 -32.18
N LEU A 104 32.69 22.04 -32.32
CA LEU A 104 33.92 21.81 -31.58
C LEU A 104 35.13 22.35 -32.34
N LYS A 105 35.67 23.47 -31.87
CA LYS A 105 36.83 24.11 -32.50
C LYS A 105 38.14 23.75 -31.82
N THR A 106 39.18 23.48 -32.61
CA THR A 106 40.55 23.23 -32.12
C THR A 106 41.10 24.50 -31.44
N GLY A 107 41.81 24.29 -30.34
CA GLY A 107 42.39 25.37 -29.53
C GLY A 107 41.42 26.05 -28.56
N VAL A 108 40.15 25.64 -28.53
CA VAL A 108 39.17 26.16 -27.59
C VAL A 108 38.98 25.18 -26.44
N THR A 109 38.88 25.71 -25.24
CA THR A 109 38.60 24.92 -24.00
C THR A 109 37.10 24.75 -23.86
N TYR A 110 36.65 23.52 -23.57
CA TYR A 110 35.31 23.14 -23.28
C TYR A 110 35.22 22.31 -22.01
N VAL A 111 34.07 22.31 -21.36
CA VAL A 111 33.74 21.35 -20.30
C VAL A 111 32.81 20.30 -20.87
N PHE A 112 33.22 19.04 -20.78
CA PHE A 112 32.48 17.87 -21.22
C PHE A 112 31.87 17.19 -19.99
N ARG A 113 30.57 17.13 -19.90
CA ARG A 113 29.84 16.50 -18.78
C ARG A 113 28.99 15.33 -19.28
N GLY A 114 29.24 14.16 -18.76
CA GLY A 114 28.50 12.96 -19.17
C GLY A 114 28.84 11.73 -18.34
N ARG A 115 28.14 10.63 -18.63
CA ARG A 115 28.37 9.36 -17.98
C ARG A 115 29.68 8.76 -18.44
N VAL A 116 30.52 8.39 -17.50
CA VAL A 116 31.79 7.71 -17.76
C VAL A 116 31.57 6.20 -17.76
N VAL A 117 31.97 5.52 -18.83
CA VAL A 117 31.86 4.06 -18.96
C VAL A 117 33.22 3.48 -19.33
N LYS A 118 33.45 2.22 -18.95
CA LYS A 118 34.70 1.52 -19.31
C LYS A 118 34.45 0.62 -20.53
N LYS A 119 35.14 0.90 -21.64
CA LYS A 119 35.10 0.08 -22.86
C LYS A 119 36.50 -0.42 -23.23
N ARG A 120 36.66 -1.74 -23.38
CA ARG A 120 37.95 -2.40 -23.71
C ARG A 120 39.10 -1.92 -22.83
N GLY A 121 38.82 -1.77 -21.53
CA GLY A 121 39.81 -1.34 -20.54
C GLY A 121 40.12 0.17 -20.50
N ARG A 122 39.47 1.00 -21.32
CA ARG A 122 39.64 2.46 -21.37
C ARG A 122 38.40 3.19 -20.89
N MET A 123 38.54 4.30 -20.19
CA MET A 123 37.43 5.19 -19.85
C MET A 123 36.99 5.94 -21.10
N VAL A 124 35.69 5.99 -21.31
CA VAL A 124 35.02 6.67 -22.44
C VAL A 124 33.84 7.47 -21.88
N MET A 125 33.60 8.64 -22.42
CA MET A 125 32.41 9.42 -22.13
C MET A 125 31.50 9.46 -23.36
N GLU A 126 30.26 9.00 -23.22
CA GLU A 126 29.31 8.88 -24.31
C GLU A 126 28.24 9.96 -24.25
N GLN A 127 28.00 10.59 -25.39
CA GLN A 127 27.00 11.66 -25.57
C GLN A 127 27.02 12.73 -24.47
N PRO A 128 28.21 13.26 -24.08
CA PRO A 128 28.25 14.32 -23.07
C PRO A 128 27.60 15.62 -23.58
N GLU A 129 27.11 16.38 -22.62
CA GLU A 129 26.84 17.79 -22.81
C GLU A 129 28.15 18.55 -22.90
N VAL A 130 28.17 19.61 -23.71
CA VAL A 130 29.35 20.46 -23.92
C VAL A 130 29.03 21.88 -23.53
N PHE A 131 29.86 22.44 -22.67
CA PHE A 131 29.72 23.78 -22.16
C PHE A 131 30.98 24.60 -22.46
N THR A 132 30.83 25.92 -22.52
CA THR A 132 32.00 26.80 -22.33
C THR A 132 32.36 26.84 -20.85
N PRO A 133 33.65 27.08 -20.48
CA PRO A 133 34.04 27.17 -19.07
C PRO A 133 33.16 28.10 -18.24
N ASP A 134 32.91 29.32 -18.74
CA ASP A 134 32.07 30.33 -18.07
C ASP A 134 30.64 29.84 -17.85
N SER A 135 30.04 29.18 -18.87
CA SER A 135 28.67 28.67 -18.75
C SER A 135 28.57 27.48 -17.80
N TYR A 136 29.62 26.68 -17.70
CA TYR A 136 29.65 25.57 -16.73
C TYR A 136 29.92 26.09 -15.32
N GLN A 137 30.80 27.05 -15.15
CA GLN A 137 31.11 27.66 -13.86
C GLN A 137 29.89 28.31 -13.22
N ALA A 138 28.98 28.89 -14.04
CA ALA A 138 27.70 29.41 -13.55
C ALA A 138 26.75 28.34 -13.02
N LEU A 139 26.95 27.06 -13.40
CA LEU A 139 26.16 25.91 -12.95
C LEU A 139 26.89 25.09 -11.88
N ALA A 140 28.23 25.19 -11.83
CA ALA A 140 29.05 24.39 -10.93
C ALA A 140 28.67 24.66 -9.46
N GLY A 141 28.50 23.60 -8.70
CA GLY A 141 28.04 23.65 -7.31
C GLY A 141 26.53 23.75 -7.15
N SER A 142 25.73 23.86 -8.25
CA SER A 142 24.28 23.91 -8.17
C SER A 142 23.62 22.55 -8.41
N MET A 143 22.40 22.42 -7.92
CA MET A 143 21.52 21.28 -8.16
C MET A 143 20.37 21.70 -9.10
N GLN A 144 20.39 21.21 -10.33
CA GLN A 144 19.38 21.55 -11.33
C GLN A 144 18.19 20.59 -11.24
N PRO A 145 16.94 21.11 -11.14
CA PRO A 145 15.76 20.28 -10.99
C PRO A 145 15.43 19.50 -12.27
N VAL A 146 15.06 18.24 -12.13
CA VAL A 146 14.57 17.37 -13.20
C VAL A 146 13.11 17.04 -12.94
N TYR A 147 12.22 17.60 -13.77
CA TYR A 147 10.78 17.40 -13.68
C TYR A 147 10.30 16.20 -14.50
N GLY A 148 9.12 15.69 -14.18
CA GLY A 148 8.38 14.79 -15.06
C GLY A 148 8.08 15.48 -16.40
N GLN A 149 8.20 14.74 -17.51
CA GLN A 149 8.06 15.30 -18.86
C GLN A 149 6.96 14.58 -19.64
N THR A 150 6.39 15.28 -20.61
CA THR A 150 5.52 14.68 -21.63
C THR A 150 6.06 14.98 -23.03
N ARG A 151 5.63 14.22 -24.02
CA ARG A 151 6.09 14.40 -25.39
C ARG A 151 5.81 15.83 -25.88
N GLY A 152 6.86 16.55 -26.23
CA GLY A 152 6.81 17.94 -26.69
C GLY A 152 7.03 19.00 -25.61
N LEU A 153 7.15 18.62 -24.31
CA LEU A 153 7.48 19.56 -23.23
C LEU A 153 8.82 19.18 -22.60
N SER A 154 9.84 20.00 -22.80
CA SER A 154 11.20 19.74 -22.30
C SER A 154 11.36 20.21 -20.87
N ASN A 155 12.31 19.58 -20.12
CA ASN A 155 12.67 20.01 -18.77
C ASN A 155 13.06 21.50 -18.72
N LYS A 156 13.82 21.97 -19.71
CA LYS A 156 14.22 23.39 -19.81
C LYS A 156 13.02 24.34 -19.86
N THR A 157 11.94 23.96 -20.54
CA THR A 157 10.70 24.77 -20.60
C THR A 157 10.01 24.79 -19.24
N ILE A 158 9.97 23.64 -18.53
CA ILE A 158 9.36 23.56 -17.20
C ILE A 158 10.17 24.38 -16.19
N VAL A 159 11.50 24.21 -16.17
CA VAL A 159 12.41 24.98 -15.30
C VAL A 159 12.21 26.49 -15.49
N ARG A 160 12.16 26.96 -16.73
CA ARG A 160 11.91 28.39 -17.02
C ARG A 160 10.55 28.86 -16.54
N ALA A 161 9.52 28.03 -16.70
CA ALA A 161 8.18 28.31 -16.20
C ALA A 161 8.15 28.42 -14.68
N GLN A 162 8.85 27.51 -13.98
CA GLN A 162 8.98 27.53 -12.52
C GLN A 162 9.68 28.79 -12.01
N GLN A 163 10.78 29.19 -12.65
CA GLN A 163 11.48 30.43 -12.29
C GLN A 163 10.55 31.63 -12.37
N MET A 164 9.83 31.79 -13.51
CA MET A 164 8.86 32.87 -13.68
C MET A 164 7.71 32.80 -12.66
N ALA A 165 7.22 31.60 -12.36
CA ALA A 165 6.15 31.40 -11.36
C ALA A 165 6.60 31.82 -9.96
N LEU A 166 7.83 31.46 -9.57
CA LEU A 166 8.44 31.85 -8.28
C LEU A 166 8.65 33.38 -8.17
N GLU A 167 9.09 34.03 -9.25
CA GLU A 167 9.24 35.48 -9.29
C GLU A 167 7.90 36.24 -9.20
N MET A 168 6.85 35.66 -9.79
CA MET A 168 5.51 36.27 -9.83
C MET A 168 4.64 35.94 -8.64
N ARG A 169 5.00 34.91 -7.86
CA ARG A 169 4.18 34.44 -6.75
C ARG A 169 3.99 35.50 -5.68
N LYS A 170 2.82 35.47 -5.08
CA LYS A 170 2.59 36.20 -3.83
C LYS A 170 3.17 35.36 -2.68
N MET A 171 4.04 35.96 -1.87
CA MET A 171 4.56 35.32 -0.67
C MET A 171 3.43 34.85 0.24
N GLU A 172 3.49 33.61 0.67
CA GLU A 172 2.56 33.07 1.67
C GLU A 172 2.91 33.60 3.05
N ARG A 173 1.88 33.88 3.84
CA ARG A 173 2.10 34.10 5.28
C ARG A 173 2.46 32.78 5.93
N GLU A 174 3.47 32.84 6.80
CA GLU A 174 3.82 31.66 7.59
C GLU A 174 2.62 31.29 8.50
N TYR A 175 2.15 30.07 8.36
CA TYR A 175 0.97 29.57 9.08
C TYR A 175 1.32 28.56 10.18
N MET A 176 2.52 27.95 10.12
CA MET A 176 2.96 27.07 11.20
C MET A 176 3.36 27.88 12.45
N PRO A 177 2.81 27.58 13.63
CA PRO A 177 3.16 28.25 14.87
C PRO A 177 4.67 28.24 15.12
N PRO A 178 5.26 29.35 15.64
CA PRO A 178 6.71 29.48 15.81
C PRO A 178 7.34 28.44 16.74
N ASP A 179 6.64 27.99 17.75
CA ASP A 179 7.09 26.96 18.69
C ASP A 179 7.13 25.57 18.02
N LEU A 180 6.16 25.26 17.19
CA LEU A 180 6.10 24.05 16.40
C LEU A 180 7.23 24.02 15.38
N ARG A 181 7.47 25.12 14.67
CA ARG A 181 8.58 25.26 13.74
C ARG A 181 9.94 25.04 14.43
N ARG A 182 10.14 25.61 15.60
CA ARG A 182 11.37 25.43 16.38
C ARG A 182 11.54 24.00 16.86
N ARG A 183 10.46 23.36 17.36
CA ARG A 183 10.49 21.99 17.89
C ARG A 183 10.90 20.97 16.83
N TYR A 184 10.41 21.14 15.62
CA TYR A 184 10.68 20.22 14.51
C TYR A 184 11.73 20.74 13.53
N GLU A 185 12.37 21.87 13.81
CA GLU A 185 13.37 22.50 12.94
C GLU A 185 12.84 22.63 11.50
N LEU A 186 11.69 23.27 11.31
CA LEU A 186 11.05 23.44 10.00
C LEU A 186 11.46 24.77 9.38
N ALA A 187 11.78 24.73 8.10
CA ALA A 187 12.02 25.93 7.30
C ALA A 187 10.78 26.83 7.26
N GLU A 188 10.97 28.11 6.95
CA GLU A 188 9.87 29.01 6.62
C GLU A 188 9.26 28.61 5.27
N ILE A 189 7.94 28.77 5.11
CA ILE A 189 7.21 28.23 3.95
C ILE A 189 7.75 28.76 2.61
N ASN A 190 8.04 30.06 2.49
CA ASN A 190 8.54 30.61 1.24
C ASN A 190 9.96 30.18 0.93
N TYR A 191 10.80 30.02 1.96
CA TYR A 191 12.11 29.40 1.81
C TYR A 191 11.98 27.96 1.28
N ALA A 192 11.09 27.16 1.88
CA ALA A 192 10.89 25.79 1.46
C ALA A 192 10.38 25.68 0.02
N MET A 193 9.42 26.53 -0.37
CA MET A 193 8.88 26.58 -1.73
C MET A 193 9.91 26.99 -2.80
N GLU A 194 10.90 27.81 -2.45
CA GLU A 194 11.96 28.20 -3.36
C GLU A 194 13.02 27.12 -3.48
N HIS A 195 13.52 26.63 -2.34
CA HIS A 195 14.66 25.70 -2.31
C HIS A 195 14.28 24.24 -2.61
N ILE A 196 12.99 23.89 -2.66
CA ILE A 196 12.56 22.61 -3.25
C ILE A 196 12.72 22.61 -4.77
N HIS A 197 12.61 23.76 -5.43
CA HIS A 197 12.78 23.87 -6.89
C HIS A 197 14.23 24.17 -7.27
N PHE A 198 14.88 25.07 -6.55
CA PHE A 198 16.24 25.56 -6.87
C PHE A 198 17.13 25.58 -5.63
N PRO A 199 17.47 24.43 -5.08
CA PRO A 199 18.40 24.36 -3.94
C PRO A 199 19.83 24.66 -4.40
N ALA A 200 20.60 25.37 -3.57
CA ALA A 200 22.03 25.55 -3.80
C ALA A 200 22.81 24.27 -3.53
N ASP A 201 22.41 23.52 -2.50
CA ASP A 201 23.04 22.27 -2.11
C ASP A 201 22.05 21.23 -1.56
N GLN A 202 22.56 20.06 -1.23
CA GLN A 202 21.76 18.97 -0.68
C GLN A 202 21.17 19.29 0.70
N THR A 203 21.82 20.13 1.49
CA THR A 203 21.34 20.52 2.83
C THR A 203 20.09 21.38 2.73
N GLU A 204 20.12 22.39 1.84
CA GLU A 204 18.94 23.22 1.57
C GLU A 204 17.76 22.41 1.03
N LEU A 205 18.06 21.49 0.08
CA LEU A 205 17.05 20.58 -0.44
C LEU A 205 16.38 19.75 0.65
N LEU A 206 17.16 19.12 1.53
CA LEU A 206 16.63 18.30 2.60
C LEU A 206 15.81 19.12 3.60
N PHE A 207 16.26 20.34 3.89
CA PHE A 207 15.57 21.25 4.81
C PHE A 207 14.24 21.76 4.23
N ALA A 208 14.21 22.11 2.95
CA ALA A 208 13.01 22.47 2.22
C ALA A 208 12.03 21.29 2.12
N ARG A 209 12.52 20.11 1.73
CA ARG A 209 11.72 18.89 1.62
C ARG A 209 11.09 18.50 2.96
N LYS A 210 11.86 18.53 4.05
CA LYS A 210 11.36 18.22 5.40
C LYS A 210 10.14 19.08 5.76
N ARG A 211 10.18 20.40 5.45
CA ARG A 211 9.07 21.30 5.71
C ARG A 211 7.84 20.93 4.89
N LEU A 212 7.97 20.76 3.58
CA LEU A 212 6.84 20.50 2.70
C LEU A 212 6.18 19.14 2.95
N VAL A 213 6.99 18.12 3.23
CA VAL A 213 6.50 16.79 3.65
C VAL A 213 5.73 16.87 4.98
N PHE A 214 6.28 17.63 5.96
CA PHE A 214 5.60 17.86 7.22
C PHE A 214 4.25 18.54 7.00
N ASP A 215 4.20 19.55 6.14
CA ASP A 215 2.98 20.28 5.84
C ASP A 215 1.92 19.41 5.16
N GLU A 216 2.30 18.58 4.19
CA GLU A 216 1.36 17.67 3.52
C GLU A 216 0.71 16.71 4.52
N PHE A 217 1.51 16.07 5.37
CA PHE A 217 0.98 15.18 6.40
C PHE A 217 0.17 15.92 7.46
N PHE A 218 0.62 17.10 7.87
CA PHE A 218 -0.06 17.88 8.89
C PHE A 218 -1.44 18.31 8.43
N MET A 219 -1.56 18.91 7.26
CA MET A 219 -2.84 19.34 6.71
C MET A 219 -3.80 18.15 6.51
N PHE A 220 -3.26 17.04 6.02
CA PHE A 220 -4.02 15.82 5.85
C PHE A 220 -4.58 15.30 7.18
N LEU A 221 -3.72 15.12 8.20
CA LEU A 221 -4.14 14.57 9.50
C LEU A 221 -5.08 15.50 10.25
N VAL A 222 -4.88 16.83 10.18
CA VAL A 222 -5.84 17.79 10.73
C VAL A 222 -7.17 17.69 10.01
N GLY A 223 -7.16 17.56 8.67
CA GLY A 223 -8.39 17.37 7.88
C GLY A 223 -9.16 16.12 8.28
N VAL A 224 -8.47 14.99 8.39
CA VAL A 224 -9.07 13.71 8.83
C VAL A 224 -9.62 13.83 10.26
N ARG A 225 -8.87 14.43 11.18
CA ARG A 225 -9.31 14.59 12.57
C ARG A 225 -10.57 15.48 12.67
N ARG A 226 -10.66 16.56 11.89
CA ARG A 226 -11.83 17.42 11.81
C ARG A 226 -13.06 16.71 11.27
N LEU A 227 -12.89 15.90 10.21
CA LEU A 227 -13.98 15.09 9.68
C LEU A 227 -14.45 14.06 10.69
N LYS A 228 -13.52 13.48 11.46
CA LYS A 228 -13.83 12.55 12.52
C LYS A 228 -14.63 13.22 13.65
N GLU A 229 -14.22 14.39 14.16
CA GLU A 229 -14.94 15.15 15.17
C GLU A 229 -16.38 15.43 14.73
N HIS A 230 -16.61 15.83 13.49
CA HIS A 230 -17.96 16.02 12.96
C HIS A 230 -18.79 14.72 12.89
N ARG A 231 -18.16 13.55 12.83
CA ARG A 231 -18.82 12.24 12.86
C ARG A 231 -19.02 11.72 14.28
N GLU A 232 -18.09 11.99 15.19
CA GLU A 232 -18.18 11.63 16.62
C GLU A 232 -19.37 12.34 17.32
N ASP A 233 -19.85 13.45 16.78
CA ASP A 233 -21.09 14.12 17.24
C ASP A 233 -22.37 13.41 16.77
N ARG A 234 -22.29 12.37 15.94
CA ARG A 234 -23.49 11.63 15.51
C ARG A 234 -23.93 10.67 16.59
N HIS A 235 -25.12 10.96 17.10
CA HIS A 235 -25.78 10.06 18.03
C HIS A 235 -26.31 8.82 17.32
N SER A 236 -25.99 7.65 17.87
CA SER A 236 -26.61 6.40 17.42
C SER A 236 -28.04 6.30 17.98
N ALA A 237 -28.97 5.83 17.16
CA ALA A 237 -30.28 5.43 17.63
C ALA A 237 -30.22 4.17 18.51
N PHE A 238 -29.07 3.50 18.55
CA PHE A 238 -28.88 2.21 19.17
C PHE A 238 -27.89 2.32 20.34
N MET A 239 -28.37 2.15 21.56
CA MET A 239 -27.55 2.04 22.75
C MET A 239 -27.49 0.56 23.16
N ILE A 240 -26.37 -0.10 22.92
CA ILE A 240 -26.18 -1.53 23.17
C ILE A 240 -25.39 -1.69 24.47
N LYS A 241 -26.03 -2.23 25.49
CA LYS A 241 -25.45 -2.44 26.83
C LYS A 241 -24.93 -3.87 26.96
N GLU A 242 -23.92 -4.04 27.78
CA GLU A 242 -23.42 -5.36 28.12
C GLU A 242 -24.53 -6.19 28.81
N SER A 243 -24.69 -7.46 28.39
CA SER A 243 -25.68 -8.39 28.89
C SER A 243 -25.04 -9.51 29.70
N GLU A 244 -25.77 -10.00 30.72
CA GLU A 244 -25.33 -11.15 31.55
C GLU A 244 -25.20 -12.42 30.70
N GLU A 245 -26.05 -12.59 29.72
CA GLU A 245 -26.06 -13.74 28.81
C GLU A 245 -24.79 -13.80 27.96
N VAL A 246 -24.31 -12.69 27.44
CA VAL A 246 -23.08 -12.64 26.66
C VAL A 246 -21.85 -12.82 27.58
N ALA A 247 -21.87 -12.28 28.79
CA ALA A 247 -20.85 -12.51 29.77
C ALA A 247 -20.77 -14.00 30.18
N ALA A 248 -21.91 -14.66 30.36
CA ALA A 248 -22.01 -16.10 30.62
C ALA A 248 -21.47 -16.91 29.44
N PHE A 249 -21.87 -16.54 28.21
CA PHE A 249 -21.36 -17.18 26.99
C PHE A 249 -19.83 -17.03 26.87
N GLN A 250 -19.28 -15.82 27.08
CA GLN A 250 -17.83 -15.60 27.06
C GLN A 250 -17.11 -16.50 28.09
N SER A 251 -17.66 -16.64 29.28
CA SER A 251 -17.09 -17.49 30.34
C SER A 251 -17.17 -18.98 30.02
N SER A 252 -18.10 -19.40 29.17
CA SER A 252 -18.30 -20.81 28.75
C SER A 252 -17.41 -21.21 27.56
N LEU A 253 -16.67 -20.29 26.97
CA LEU A 253 -15.76 -20.59 25.86
C LEU A 253 -14.68 -21.58 26.31
N PRO A 254 -14.26 -22.53 25.43
CA PRO A 254 -13.25 -23.55 25.77
C PRO A 254 -11.83 -22.97 25.91
N TYR A 255 -11.66 -21.67 25.81
CA TYR A 255 -10.43 -20.90 25.94
C TYR A 255 -10.69 -19.51 26.49
N ALA A 256 -9.73 -18.97 27.22
CA ALA A 256 -9.78 -17.58 27.67
C ALA A 256 -9.39 -16.64 26.52
N LEU A 257 -9.99 -15.46 26.49
CA LEU A 257 -9.56 -14.39 25.59
C LEU A 257 -8.14 -13.93 25.96
N THR A 258 -7.36 -13.51 24.98
CA THR A 258 -6.07 -12.85 25.23
C THR A 258 -6.29 -11.43 25.78
N GLY A 259 -5.28 -10.88 26.46
CA GLY A 259 -5.34 -9.52 26.97
C GLY A 259 -5.63 -8.49 25.85
N ALA A 260 -5.10 -8.71 24.64
CA ALA A 260 -5.37 -7.86 23.47
C ALA A 260 -6.82 -7.96 22.98
N GLN A 261 -7.38 -9.18 22.99
CA GLN A 261 -8.80 -9.39 22.63
C GLN A 261 -9.74 -8.73 23.66
N GLU A 262 -9.44 -8.87 24.95
CA GLU A 262 -10.23 -8.21 26.01
C GLU A 262 -10.17 -6.68 25.94
N ARG A 263 -9.00 -6.11 25.64
CA ARG A 263 -8.87 -4.67 25.42
C ARG A 263 -9.73 -4.22 24.23
N ALA A 264 -9.61 -4.90 23.08
CA ALA A 264 -10.38 -4.57 21.89
C ALA A 264 -11.90 -4.71 22.11
N LEU A 265 -12.32 -5.74 22.81
CA LEU A 265 -13.73 -5.97 23.15
C LEU A 265 -14.28 -4.88 24.07
N ARG A 266 -13.53 -4.49 25.09
CA ARG A 266 -13.89 -3.38 26.00
C ARG A 266 -14.03 -2.06 25.27
N GLU A 267 -13.15 -1.78 24.30
CA GLU A 267 -13.25 -0.59 23.45
C GLU A 267 -14.52 -0.64 22.56
N VAL A 268 -14.85 -1.79 21.99
CA VAL A 268 -16.08 -1.98 21.20
C VAL A 268 -17.32 -1.76 22.07
N TYR A 269 -17.41 -2.41 23.22
CA TYR A 269 -18.57 -2.28 24.13
C TYR A 269 -18.73 -0.86 24.67
N GLY A 270 -17.62 -0.21 25.02
CA GLY A 270 -17.64 1.17 25.50
C GLY A 270 -18.27 2.12 24.47
N TYR A 271 -17.96 1.97 23.20
CA TYR A 271 -18.59 2.77 22.14
C TYR A 271 -20.04 2.37 21.85
N MET A 272 -20.35 1.07 21.77
CA MET A 272 -21.72 0.61 21.55
C MET A 272 -22.69 1.06 22.65
N GLY A 273 -22.19 1.24 23.88
CA GLY A 273 -22.96 1.73 25.02
C GLY A 273 -22.95 3.25 25.22
N SER A 274 -22.15 4.00 24.46
CA SER A 274 -21.96 5.45 24.67
C SER A 274 -23.09 6.33 24.12
N GLY A 275 -23.94 5.80 23.24
CA GLY A 275 -24.92 6.57 22.49
C GLY A 275 -24.34 7.30 21.27
N LEU A 276 -23.06 7.13 20.97
CA LEU A 276 -22.39 7.65 19.79
C LEU A 276 -22.25 6.55 18.74
N VAL A 277 -22.20 6.91 17.46
CA VAL A 277 -21.99 5.94 16.39
C VAL A 277 -20.56 5.41 16.44
N MET A 278 -20.38 4.11 16.67
CA MET A 278 -19.07 3.47 16.58
C MET A 278 -18.65 3.30 15.11
N ASN A 279 -17.46 3.76 14.77
CA ASN A 279 -16.77 3.46 13.51
C ASN A 279 -15.38 2.93 13.85
N ARG A 280 -15.19 1.59 13.87
CA ARG A 280 -13.96 1.00 14.42
C ARG A 280 -13.38 -0.08 13.53
N LEU A 281 -12.04 -0.07 13.39
CA LEU A 281 -11.24 -1.11 12.75
C LEU A 281 -10.59 -2.00 13.82
N ILE A 282 -10.88 -3.30 13.78
CA ILE A 282 -10.10 -4.31 14.49
C ILE A 282 -9.04 -4.85 13.56
N GLN A 283 -7.79 -4.59 13.91
CA GLN A 283 -6.63 -5.05 13.19
C GLN A 283 -5.90 -6.13 13.99
N GLY A 284 -5.50 -7.21 13.34
CA GLY A 284 -4.72 -8.26 13.98
C GLY A 284 -4.25 -9.29 12.97
N ASP A 285 -3.23 -10.03 13.32
CA ASP A 285 -2.65 -11.05 12.44
C ASP A 285 -3.66 -12.16 12.09
N VAL A 286 -3.33 -12.94 11.06
CA VAL A 286 -4.13 -14.11 10.69
C VAL A 286 -4.20 -15.08 11.87
N GLY A 287 -5.44 -15.40 12.31
CA GLY A 287 -5.66 -16.27 13.47
C GLY A 287 -5.46 -15.62 14.83
N SER A 288 -5.40 -14.29 14.94
CA SER A 288 -5.42 -13.57 16.24
C SER A 288 -6.78 -13.63 16.95
N GLY A 289 -7.80 -14.23 16.33
CA GLY A 289 -9.13 -14.42 16.92
C GLY A 289 -10.07 -13.22 16.79
N LYS A 290 -9.96 -12.41 15.75
CA LYS A 290 -10.91 -11.31 15.47
C LYS A 290 -12.36 -11.75 15.41
N THR A 291 -12.62 -12.95 14.88
CA THR A 291 -13.96 -13.51 14.71
C THR A 291 -14.73 -13.62 16.02
N ILE A 292 -14.07 -13.98 17.13
CA ILE A 292 -14.77 -14.10 18.43
C ILE A 292 -15.26 -12.74 18.92
N ILE A 293 -14.53 -11.67 18.67
CA ILE A 293 -14.97 -10.29 19.01
C ILE A 293 -16.21 -9.92 18.20
N ALA A 294 -16.22 -10.27 16.89
CA ALA A 294 -17.40 -10.06 16.04
C ALA A 294 -18.63 -10.85 16.57
N ILE A 295 -18.44 -12.11 16.97
CA ILE A 295 -19.53 -12.93 17.50
C ILE A 295 -20.06 -12.33 18.80
N LEU A 296 -19.19 -11.92 19.73
CA LEU A 296 -19.60 -11.32 20.99
C LEU A 296 -20.34 -9.98 20.78
N ALA A 297 -19.85 -9.12 19.88
CA ALA A 297 -20.53 -7.87 19.56
C ALA A 297 -21.90 -8.09 18.88
N LEU A 298 -22.02 -9.08 17.99
CA LEU A 298 -23.31 -9.47 17.36
C LEU A 298 -24.31 -10.01 18.39
N LEU A 299 -23.83 -10.80 19.34
CA LEU A 299 -24.67 -11.31 20.43
C LEU A 299 -25.17 -10.18 21.34
N GLU A 300 -24.29 -9.22 21.69
CA GLU A 300 -24.73 -8.04 22.47
C GLU A 300 -25.83 -7.25 21.72
N ALA A 301 -25.67 -7.01 20.43
CA ALA A 301 -26.71 -6.38 19.64
C ALA A 301 -28.02 -7.20 19.68
N ALA A 302 -27.92 -8.52 19.51
CA ALA A 302 -29.08 -9.41 19.52
C ALA A 302 -29.78 -9.48 20.88
N TYR A 303 -29.04 -9.52 22.00
CA TYR A 303 -29.64 -9.53 23.34
C TYR A 303 -30.26 -8.19 23.73
N ASN A 304 -29.80 -7.10 23.13
CA ASN A 304 -30.46 -5.77 23.26
C ASN A 304 -31.66 -5.59 22.32
N GLY A 305 -32.10 -6.64 21.61
CA GLY A 305 -33.28 -6.60 20.74
C GLY A 305 -33.02 -5.94 19.39
N TYR A 306 -31.79 -5.94 18.90
CA TYR A 306 -31.39 -5.37 17.62
C TYR A 306 -30.86 -6.43 16.66
N GLN A 307 -30.80 -6.08 15.38
CA GLN A 307 -30.19 -6.93 14.36
C GLN A 307 -28.71 -6.56 14.14
N GLY A 308 -27.87 -7.58 13.94
CA GLY A 308 -26.49 -7.42 13.54
C GLY A 308 -26.20 -8.10 12.19
N ALA A 309 -25.44 -7.45 11.30
CA ALA A 309 -25.06 -7.98 10.00
C ALA A 309 -23.54 -8.22 9.91
N LEU A 310 -23.14 -9.42 9.46
CA LEU A 310 -21.74 -9.77 9.18
C LEU A 310 -21.56 -9.99 7.67
N MET A 311 -20.87 -9.06 7.02
CA MET A 311 -20.56 -9.15 5.60
C MET A 311 -19.13 -9.69 5.39
N VAL A 312 -19.01 -10.73 4.58
CA VAL A 312 -17.75 -11.40 4.26
C VAL A 312 -17.52 -11.52 2.75
N PRO A 313 -16.26 -11.62 2.27
CA PRO A 313 -15.97 -11.51 0.84
C PRO A 313 -16.44 -12.68 -0.03
N THR A 314 -16.60 -13.87 0.55
CA THR A 314 -16.95 -15.07 -0.21
C THR A 314 -18.09 -15.87 0.41
N GLU A 315 -18.82 -16.59 -0.43
CA GLU A 315 -19.91 -17.46 0.00
C GLU A 315 -19.44 -18.61 0.89
N VAL A 316 -18.25 -19.16 0.60
CA VAL A 316 -17.65 -20.23 1.41
C VAL A 316 -17.38 -19.74 2.82
N LEU A 317 -16.82 -18.54 2.96
CA LEU A 317 -16.59 -17.95 4.26
C LEU A 317 -17.88 -17.60 4.98
N ALA A 318 -18.91 -17.11 4.25
CA ALA A 318 -20.22 -16.86 4.83
C ALA A 318 -20.87 -18.12 5.40
N ARG A 319 -20.82 -19.23 4.65
CA ARG A 319 -21.30 -20.54 5.12
C ARG A 319 -20.51 -21.02 6.35
N GLN A 320 -19.19 -20.94 6.31
CA GLN A 320 -18.34 -21.34 7.42
C GLN A 320 -18.65 -20.56 8.70
N HIS A 321 -18.81 -19.23 8.62
CA HIS A 321 -19.21 -18.43 9.78
C HIS A 321 -20.60 -18.80 10.27
N PHE A 322 -21.54 -18.99 9.35
CA PHE A 322 -22.90 -19.41 9.68
C PHE A 322 -22.93 -20.75 10.40
N GLU A 323 -22.28 -21.77 9.84
CA GLU A 323 -22.22 -23.12 10.44
C GLU A 323 -21.50 -23.13 11.78
N SER A 324 -20.38 -22.42 11.87
CA SER A 324 -19.61 -22.30 13.12
C SER A 324 -20.41 -21.60 14.21
N MET A 325 -21.11 -20.52 13.86
CA MET A 325 -21.93 -19.76 14.81
C MET A 325 -23.16 -20.56 15.25
N THR A 326 -23.87 -21.19 14.29
CA THR A 326 -25.03 -22.04 14.59
C THR A 326 -24.63 -23.20 15.52
N GLY A 327 -23.56 -23.93 15.19
CA GLY A 327 -23.08 -25.04 16.03
C GLY A 327 -22.60 -24.59 17.42
N LEU A 328 -22.04 -23.37 17.52
CA LEU A 328 -21.66 -22.79 18.80
C LEU A 328 -22.90 -22.42 19.64
N PHE A 329 -23.92 -21.84 19.01
CA PHE A 329 -25.18 -21.45 19.67
C PHE A 329 -25.95 -22.69 20.15
N GLU A 330 -26.10 -23.69 19.30
CA GLU A 330 -26.73 -24.95 19.67
C GLU A 330 -26.05 -25.63 20.88
N LYS A 331 -24.70 -25.67 20.87
CA LYS A 331 -23.91 -26.26 21.94
C LYS A 331 -24.06 -25.55 23.28
N GLN A 332 -24.27 -24.22 23.23
CA GLN A 332 -24.37 -23.36 24.41
C GLN A 332 -25.81 -23.00 24.80
N GLY A 333 -26.81 -23.51 24.07
CA GLY A 333 -28.22 -23.23 24.32
C GLY A 333 -28.64 -21.79 24.08
N ILE A 334 -28.00 -21.11 23.11
CA ILE A 334 -28.36 -19.73 22.71
C ILE A 334 -29.52 -19.75 21.74
N GLU A 335 -30.61 -19.08 22.08
CA GLU A 335 -31.86 -19.06 21.27
C GLU A 335 -31.85 -18.03 20.15
N LYS A 336 -30.73 -17.27 19.96
CA LYS A 336 -30.61 -16.30 18.88
C LYS A 336 -30.48 -16.93 17.51
N VAL A 337 -31.12 -16.35 16.52
CA VAL A 337 -31.31 -16.96 15.19
C VAL A 337 -30.36 -16.34 14.16
N PRO A 338 -29.31 -17.05 13.73
CA PRO A 338 -28.49 -16.64 12.59
C PRO A 338 -29.19 -17.00 11.26
N VAL A 339 -29.06 -16.13 10.25
CA VAL A 339 -29.58 -16.35 8.89
C VAL A 339 -28.48 -16.09 7.88
N LEU A 340 -28.33 -16.99 6.90
CA LEU A 340 -27.40 -16.88 5.79
C LEU A 340 -28.06 -16.24 4.56
N VAL A 341 -27.34 -15.29 3.90
CA VAL A 341 -27.76 -14.70 2.63
C VAL A 341 -26.59 -14.66 1.66
N THR A 342 -26.64 -15.48 0.59
CA THR A 342 -25.58 -15.55 -0.43
C THR A 342 -26.14 -15.48 -1.85
N GLY A 343 -25.27 -15.21 -2.82
CA GLY A 343 -25.65 -15.11 -4.23
C GLY A 343 -26.17 -16.42 -4.82
N SER A 344 -25.62 -17.57 -4.41
CA SER A 344 -25.93 -18.91 -4.93
C SER A 344 -27.23 -19.52 -4.40
N MET A 345 -27.83 -18.95 -3.36
CA MET A 345 -29.11 -19.41 -2.82
C MET A 345 -30.23 -19.35 -3.86
N THR A 346 -31.14 -20.31 -3.81
CA THR A 346 -32.37 -20.33 -4.66
C THR A 346 -33.28 -19.17 -4.35
N ALA A 347 -34.12 -18.81 -5.29
CA ALA A 347 -35.09 -17.73 -5.10
C ALA A 347 -36.08 -17.99 -3.92
N LYS A 348 -36.39 -19.27 -3.63
CA LYS A 348 -37.23 -19.66 -2.50
C LYS A 348 -36.50 -19.43 -1.17
N GLU A 349 -35.24 -19.87 -1.06
CA GLU A 349 -34.43 -19.68 0.13
C GLU A 349 -34.19 -18.20 0.42
N LYS A 350 -33.84 -17.40 -0.60
CA LYS A 350 -33.67 -15.94 -0.47
C LYS A 350 -34.95 -15.28 0.05
N ARG A 351 -36.13 -15.64 -0.53
CA ARG A 351 -37.42 -15.08 -0.10
C ARG A 351 -37.68 -15.40 1.38
N LEU A 352 -37.39 -16.62 1.82
CA LEU A 352 -37.60 -17.02 3.20
C LEU A 352 -36.60 -16.25 4.14
N ALA A 353 -35.34 -16.15 3.77
CA ALA A 353 -34.36 -15.39 4.52
C ALA A 353 -34.75 -13.91 4.63
N TYR A 354 -35.18 -13.28 3.53
CA TYR A 354 -35.61 -11.88 3.52
C TYR A 354 -36.84 -11.66 4.41
N ALA A 355 -37.77 -12.61 4.40
CA ALA A 355 -38.97 -12.54 5.28
C ALA A 355 -38.55 -12.57 6.75
N LYS A 356 -37.65 -13.49 7.16
CA LYS A 356 -37.15 -13.57 8.52
C LYS A 356 -36.38 -12.31 8.97
N ILE A 357 -35.62 -11.69 8.06
CA ILE A 357 -34.89 -10.44 8.35
C ILE A 357 -35.90 -9.31 8.58
N ALA A 358 -36.90 -9.18 7.69
CA ALA A 358 -37.88 -8.10 7.78
C ALA A 358 -38.88 -8.27 8.95
N SER A 359 -39.13 -9.50 9.42
CA SER A 359 -40.02 -9.78 10.58
C SER A 359 -39.27 -9.79 11.91
N HIS A 360 -37.95 -9.54 11.94
CA HIS A 360 -37.07 -9.67 13.12
C HIS A 360 -37.04 -11.08 13.72
N GLU A 361 -37.37 -12.12 12.93
CA GLU A 361 -37.10 -13.51 13.33
C GLU A 361 -35.63 -13.85 13.24
N ALA A 362 -34.82 -13.07 12.48
CA ALA A 362 -33.40 -13.18 12.34
C ALA A 362 -32.69 -12.12 13.20
N ASP A 363 -31.91 -12.53 14.18
CA ASP A 363 -31.11 -11.62 15.03
C ASP A 363 -29.76 -11.30 14.38
N ILE A 364 -29.13 -12.30 13.74
CA ILE A 364 -27.80 -12.17 13.15
C ILE A 364 -27.83 -12.57 11.68
N ILE A 365 -27.41 -11.68 10.81
CA ILE A 365 -27.48 -11.86 9.37
C ILE A 365 -26.06 -11.99 8.81
N ILE A 366 -25.73 -13.15 8.24
CA ILE A 366 -24.39 -13.43 7.70
C ILE A 366 -24.48 -13.55 6.18
N GLY A 367 -23.61 -12.89 5.44
CA GLY A 367 -23.65 -13.01 3.99
C GLY A 367 -22.51 -12.30 3.27
N THR A 368 -22.65 -12.25 1.96
CA THR A 368 -21.73 -11.53 1.05
C THR A 368 -22.32 -10.18 0.65
N HIS A 369 -21.86 -9.60 -0.45
CA HIS A 369 -22.48 -8.43 -1.08
C HIS A 369 -24.00 -8.58 -1.34
N ALA A 370 -24.56 -9.76 -1.19
CA ALA A 370 -26.01 -9.99 -1.25
C ALA A 370 -26.76 -9.21 -0.14
N LEU A 371 -26.11 -8.89 0.98
CA LEU A 371 -26.69 -8.14 2.11
C LEU A 371 -27.04 -6.69 1.77
N ILE A 372 -26.33 -6.08 0.81
CA ILE A 372 -26.56 -4.69 0.39
C ILE A 372 -27.64 -4.53 -0.68
N GLN A 373 -28.19 -5.63 -1.23
CA GLN A 373 -29.23 -5.56 -2.24
C GLN A 373 -30.50 -4.87 -1.72
N GLU A 374 -31.16 -4.10 -2.57
CA GLU A 374 -32.39 -3.35 -2.22
C GLU A 374 -33.49 -4.22 -1.60
N LYS A 375 -33.57 -5.46 -2.03
CA LYS A 375 -34.60 -6.44 -1.57
C LYS A 375 -34.40 -6.91 -0.12
N VAL A 376 -33.21 -6.67 0.46
CA VAL A 376 -32.93 -6.97 1.86
C VAL A 376 -33.35 -5.75 2.70
N VAL A 377 -34.46 -5.90 3.40
CA VAL A 377 -35.00 -4.89 4.31
C VAL A 377 -34.76 -5.39 5.72
N TYR A 378 -34.03 -4.61 6.52
CA TYR A 378 -33.81 -4.89 7.92
C TYR A 378 -34.88 -4.19 8.76
N ASP A 379 -35.29 -4.82 9.86
CA ASP A 379 -36.20 -4.21 10.80
C ASP A 379 -35.51 -3.19 11.70
N ASN A 380 -34.43 -3.60 12.34
CA ASN A 380 -33.74 -2.79 13.33
C ASN A 380 -32.20 -3.07 13.34
N LEU A 381 -31.52 -2.74 12.24
CA LEU A 381 -30.09 -2.99 12.05
C LEU A 381 -29.25 -2.01 12.87
N ALA A 382 -28.67 -2.49 13.96
CA ALA A 382 -27.87 -1.68 14.89
C ALA A 382 -26.37 -1.87 14.75
N LEU A 383 -25.90 -3.03 14.23
CA LEU A 383 -24.50 -3.33 14.10
C LEU A 383 -24.17 -3.91 12.72
N VAL A 384 -23.20 -3.32 12.06
CA VAL A 384 -22.66 -3.78 10.78
C VAL A 384 -21.22 -4.18 10.96
N ILE A 385 -20.87 -5.42 10.64
CA ILE A 385 -19.50 -5.92 10.68
C ILE A 385 -19.08 -6.29 9.26
N THR A 386 -17.88 -5.84 8.85
CA THR A 386 -17.25 -6.23 7.58
C THR A 386 -15.91 -6.92 7.83
N ASP A 387 -15.71 -8.11 7.27
CA ASP A 387 -14.45 -8.84 7.36
C ASP A 387 -13.64 -8.68 6.07
N GLU A 388 -12.29 -8.60 6.19
CA GLU A 388 -11.35 -8.44 5.08
C GLU A 388 -11.64 -7.20 4.20
N GLN A 389 -11.70 -6.04 4.80
CA GLN A 389 -12.09 -4.76 4.17
C GLN A 389 -11.37 -4.46 2.85
N HIS A 390 -10.09 -4.83 2.71
CA HIS A 390 -9.34 -4.56 1.47
C HIS A 390 -9.94 -5.19 0.21
N ARG A 391 -10.93 -6.07 0.35
CA ARG A 391 -11.68 -6.70 -0.75
C ARG A 391 -13.03 -6.06 -1.03
N PHE A 392 -13.48 -5.16 -0.15
CA PHE A 392 -14.70 -4.39 -0.32
C PHE A 392 -14.33 -2.93 -0.57
N GLY A 393 -14.93 -2.30 -1.59
CA GLY A 393 -14.83 -0.85 -1.75
C GLY A 393 -15.52 -0.12 -0.58
N VAL A 394 -15.03 1.08 -0.23
CA VAL A 394 -15.63 1.95 0.79
C VAL A 394 -17.13 2.13 0.57
N GLY A 395 -17.58 2.31 -0.68
CA GLY A 395 -19.00 2.44 -1.03
C GLY A 395 -19.87 1.23 -0.68
N GLN A 396 -19.31 0.01 -0.58
CA GLN A 396 -20.12 -1.16 -0.16
C GLN A 396 -20.40 -1.16 1.35
N ARG A 397 -19.45 -0.68 2.15
CA ARG A 397 -19.65 -0.46 3.59
C ARG A 397 -20.71 0.60 3.84
N GLU A 398 -20.62 1.74 3.14
CA GLU A 398 -21.60 2.82 3.24
C GLU A 398 -22.99 2.36 2.83
N LEU A 399 -23.10 1.58 1.75
CA LEU A 399 -24.39 1.01 1.32
C LEU A 399 -24.98 0.05 2.36
N LEU A 400 -24.17 -0.73 3.08
CA LEU A 400 -24.69 -1.58 4.15
C LEU A 400 -25.11 -0.75 5.37
N SER A 401 -24.30 0.23 5.76
CA SER A 401 -24.61 1.15 6.86
C SER A 401 -25.88 1.98 6.59
N SER A 402 -26.12 2.39 5.34
CA SER A 402 -27.33 3.13 4.95
C SER A 402 -28.62 2.32 5.05
N LYS A 403 -28.54 0.99 5.27
CA LYS A 403 -29.70 0.13 5.51
C LYS A 403 -30.26 0.26 6.93
N GLY A 404 -29.50 0.80 7.88
CA GLY A 404 -29.92 1.09 9.25
C GLY A 404 -30.03 2.60 9.51
N GLN A 405 -30.53 2.95 10.70
CA GLN A 405 -30.58 4.34 11.18
C GLN A 405 -29.33 4.63 12.02
N GLU A 406 -28.20 5.00 11.36
CA GLU A 406 -26.89 5.25 12.00
C GLU A 406 -26.42 4.03 12.83
N PRO A 407 -26.24 2.83 12.20
CA PRO A 407 -25.76 1.65 12.89
C PRO A 407 -24.31 1.80 13.30
N HIS A 408 -23.90 1.09 14.34
CA HIS A 408 -22.48 0.91 14.67
C HIS A 408 -21.77 0.13 13.56
N VAL A 409 -20.55 0.53 13.21
CA VAL A 409 -19.73 -0.09 12.16
C VAL A 409 -18.46 -0.66 12.75
N LEU A 410 -18.25 -1.95 12.55
CA LEU A 410 -17.04 -2.66 12.94
C LEU A 410 -16.38 -3.27 11.71
N VAL A 411 -15.15 -2.92 11.47
CA VAL A 411 -14.36 -3.41 10.33
C VAL A 411 -13.28 -4.34 10.86
N MET A 412 -13.05 -5.46 10.20
CA MET A 412 -11.96 -6.37 10.53
C MET A 412 -10.95 -6.48 9.40
N SER A 413 -9.66 -6.48 9.74
CA SER A 413 -8.58 -6.73 8.78
C SER A 413 -7.60 -7.76 9.30
N ALA A 414 -7.27 -8.76 8.47
CA ALA A 414 -6.23 -9.73 8.73
C ALA A 414 -4.85 -9.30 8.18
N THR A 415 -4.78 -8.14 7.51
CA THR A 415 -3.49 -7.56 7.16
C THR A 415 -2.98 -6.73 8.31
N PRO A 416 -1.87 -7.12 8.96
CA PRO A 416 -1.21 -6.25 9.91
C PRO A 416 -0.60 -5.08 9.14
N ILE A 417 -1.16 -3.89 9.35
CA ILE A 417 -0.67 -2.63 8.77
C ILE A 417 -0.01 -1.85 9.91
N PRO A 418 1.18 -1.30 9.75
CA PRO A 418 1.76 -0.44 10.76
C PRO A 418 0.78 0.65 11.21
N ARG A 419 0.67 0.88 12.52
CA ARG A 419 -0.35 1.77 13.12
C ARG A 419 -0.37 3.17 12.48
N THR A 420 0.80 3.70 12.16
CA THR A 420 0.95 5.00 11.48
C THR A 420 0.32 5.02 10.08
N LEU A 421 0.45 3.91 9.35
CA LEU A 421 -0.14 3.77 8.02
C LEU A 421 -1.65 3.52 8.10
N ALA A 422 -2.10 2.78 9.10
CA ALA A 422 -3.51 2.53 9.33
C ALA A 422 -4.31 3.83 9.59
N ILE A 423 -3.71 4.81 10.28
CA ILE A 423 -4.31 6.14 10.49
C ILE A 423 -4.54 6.88 9.16
N ILE A 424 -3.67 6.70 8.17
CA ILE A 424 -3.82 7.34 6.86
C ILE A 424 -4.84 6.61 6.00
N LEU A 425 -4.78 5.27 5.98
CA LEU A 425 -5.64 4.46 5.13
C LEU A 425 -7.08 4.38 5.64
N TYR A 426 -7.27 4.54 6.95
CA TYR A 426 -8.54 4.37 7.62
C TYR A 426 -8.79 5.50 8.63
N GLY A 427 -8.46 6.73 8.25
CA GLY A 427 -8.48 7.88 9.16
C GLY A 427 -9.85 8.19 9.74
N ASP A 428 -10.91 7.67 9.12
CA ASP A 428 -12.29 7.75 9.59
C ASP A 428 -12.66 6.69 10.64
N LEU A 429 -11.77 5.71 10.90
CA LEU A 429 -12.00 4.63 11.84
C LEU A 429 -11.13 4.77 13.09
N ASP A 430 -11.69 4.41 14.24
CA ASP A 430 -10.91 4.10 15.45
C ASP A 430 -10.22 2.76 15.29
N ILE A 431 -8.98 2.64 15.79
CA ILE A 431 -8.18 1.44 15.58
C ILE A 431 -7.97 0.69 16.89
N SER A 432 -8.44 -0.57 16.93
CA SER A 432 -8.09 -1.55 17.96
C SER A 432 -7.13 -2.58 17.40
N VAL A 433 -5.99 -2.80 18.06
CA VAL A 433 -4.96 -3.73 17.61
C VAL A 433 -4.96 -4.98 18.49
N ILE A 434 -5.04 -6.16 17.84
CA ILE A 434 -4.83 -7.45 18.48
C ILE A 434 -3.44 -7.93 18.12
N ASP A 435 -2.49 -7.65 18.99
CA ASP A 435 -1.05 -7.93 18.87
C ASP A 435 -0.64 -9.23 19.58
N GLU A 436 -1.59 -9.99 20.09
CA GLU A 436 -1.38 -11.28 20.75
C GLU A 436 -2.04 -12.41 19.96
N LEU A 437 -1.40 -13.58 19.95
CA LEU A 437 -1.96 -14.81 19.41
C LEU A 437 -2.60 -15.65 20.52
N PRO A 438 -3.70 -16.37 20.25
CA PRO A 438 -4.32 -17.27 21.21
C PRO A 438 -3.34 -18.33 21.72
N ALA A 439 -3.49 -18.72 23.00
CA ALA A 439 -2.67 -19.72 23.63
C ALA A 439 -2.77 -21.09 22.91
N GLY A 440 -1.66 -21.82 22.86
CA GLY A 440 -1.61 -23.17 22.26
C GLY A 440 -1.36 -23.20 20.75
N ARG A 441 -1.24 -22.06 20.07
CA ARG A 441 -0.84 -22.01 18.67
C ARG A 441 0.65 -22.26 18.51
N GLN A 442 1.01 -23.25 17.68
CA GLN A 442 2.42 -23.53 17.38
C GLN A 442 2.94 -22.57 16.31
N THR A 443 4.20 -22.13 16.47
CA THR A 443 4.88 -21.30 15.45
C THR A 443 5.11 -22.11 14.19
N ILE A 444 4.81 -21.53 13.03
CA ILE A 444 5.03 -22.18 11.73
C ILE A 444 6.54 -22.22 11.47
N LYS A 445 7.05 -23.41 11.11
CA LYS A 445 8.45 -23.60 10.71
C LYS A 445 8.61 -23.19 9.25
N ASN A 446 9.43 -22.18 9.01
CA ASN A 446 9.65 -21.63 7.67
C ASN A 446 10.99 -22.10 7.11
N CYS A 447 11.07 -22.26 5.78
CA CYS A 447 12.34 -22.41 5.08
C CYS A 447 12.28 -21.77 3.70
N VAL A 448 13.38 -21.14 3.30
CA VAL A 448 13.61 -20.62 1.94
C VAL A 448 14.60 -21.56 1.27
N VAL A 449 14.24 -22.10 0.13
CA VAL A 449 15.01 -23.14 -0.57
C VAL A 449 15.16 -22.80 -2.06
N ASP A 450 16.19 -23.37 -2.69
CA ASP A 450 16.36 -23.29 -4.15
C ASP A 450 15.50 -24.34 -4.88
N PRO A 451 15.32 -24.22 -6.21
CA PRO A 451 14.51 -25.15 -7.01
C PRO A 451 14.98 -26.62 -6.97
N GLY A 452 16.25 -26.87 -6.67
CA GLY A 452 16.79 -28.22 -6.52
C GLY A 452 16.25 -28.97 -5.30
N TYR A 453 15.66 -28.25 -4.36
CA TYR A 453 15.05 -28.83 -3.16
C TYR A 453 13.66 -29.48 -3.41
N ARG A 454 13.01 -29.21 -4.58
CA ARG A 454 11.65 -29.73 -4.89
C ARG A 454 11.45 -31.22 -4.62
N PRO A 455 12.36 -32.13 -5.01
CA PRO A 455 12.16 -33.57 -4.73
C PRO A 455 12.05 -33.88 -3.23
N LYS A 456 12.84 -33.17 -2.40
CA LYS A 456 12.78 -33.31 -0.94
C LYS A 456 11.48 -32.75 -0.37
N ALA A 457 11.00 -31.60 -0.92
CA ALA A 457 9.73 -31.00 -0.52
C ALA A 457 8.55 -31.92 -0.87
N TYR A 458 8.53 -32.55 -2.06
CA TYR A 458 7.49 -33.49 -2.46
C TYR A 458 7.49 -34.74 -1.59
N ALA A 459 8.67 -35.29 -1.29
CA ALA A 459 8.80 -36.42 -0.35
C ALA A 459 8.32 -36.04 1.05
N PHE A 460 8.55 -34.80 1.50
CA PHE A 460 8.04 -34.30 2.77
C PHE A 460 6.51 -34.18 2.76
N ILE A 461 5.91 -33.60 1.72
CA ILE A 461 4.45 -33.53 1.52
C ILE A 461 3.85 -34.94 1.56
N GLY A 462 4.45 -35.90 0.84
CA GLY A 462 3.99 -37.27 0.83
C GLY A 462 3.98 -37.94 2.20
N ARG A 463 4.97 -37.65 3.04
CA ARG A 463 5.00 -38.13 4.45
C ARG A 463 3.90 -37.51 5.29
N GLN A 464 3.73 -36.18 5.19
CA GLN A 464 2.68 -35.46 5.92
C GLN A 464 1.28 -35.95 5.54
N VAL A 465 1.05 -36.27 4.26
CA VAL A 465 -0.20 -36.88 3.80
C VAL A 465 -0.37 -38.29 4.35
N ALA A 466 0.70 -39.08 4.41
CA ALA A 466 0.65 -40.42 5.02
C ALA A 466 0.37 -40.40 6.54
N GLU A 467 0.72 -39.28 7.21
CA GLU A 467 0.38 -39.01 8.61
C GLU A 467 -1.07 -38.49 8.78
N GLY A 468 -1.81 -38.32 7.67
CA GLY A 468 -3.21 -37.87 7.65
C GLY A 468 -3.40 -36.36 7.46
N HIS A 469 -2.33 -35.60 7.16
CA HIS A 469 -2.38 -34.17 6.97
C HIS A 469 -2.61 -33.77 5.50
N GLN A 470 -2.94 -32.50 5.29
CA GLN A 470 -3.16 -31.93 3.96
C GLN A 470 -2.13 -30.83 3.65
N ALA A 471 -1.94 -30.56 2.35
CA ALA A 471 -0.97 -29.57 1.88
C ALA A 471 -1.57 -28.62 0.83
N TYR A 472 -1.12 -27.35 0.89
CA TYR A 472 -1.29 -26.37 -0.17
C TYR A 472 0.01 -26.24 -0.97
N VAL A 473 -0.13 -26.11 -2.28
CA VAL A 473 0.97 -25.72 -3.17
C VAL A 473 0.52 -24.52 -3.99
N ILE A 474 1.21 -23.39 -3.83
CA ILE A 474 0.85 -22.12 -4.48
C ILE A 474 1.81 -21.85 -5.65
N CYS A 475 1.24 -21.61 -6.82
CA CYS A 475 1.96 -21.18 -8.01
C CYS A 475 1.69 -19.69 -8.27
N PRO A 476 2.69 -18.88 -8.65
CA PRO A 476 2.49 -17.46 -8.94
C PRO A 476 1.60 -17.26 -10.15
N MET A 477 0.89 -16.12 -10.18
CA MET A 477 0.24 -15.64 -11.40
C MET A 477 1.29 -15.16 -12.40
N VAL A 478 1.07 -15.41 -13.69
CA VAL A 478 1.93 -14.91 -14.77
C VAL A 478 1.18 -13.77 -15.46
N GLU A 479 1.76 -12.58 -15.46
CA GLU A 479 1.11 -11.34 -15.92
C GLU A 479 0.66 -11.32 -17.39
N GLU A 480 1.11 -12.26 -18.23
CA GLU A 480 0.91 -12.16 -19.68
C GLU A 480 -0.44 -12.69 -20.22
N SER A 481 -1.13 -13.59 -19.55
CA SER A 481 -2.54 -13.93 -19.81
C SER A 481 -3.10 -14.91 -18.78
N GLU A 482 -4.39 -14.79 -18.46
CA GLU A 482 -5.13 -15.76 -17.63
C GLU A 482 -5.12 -17.20 -18.23
N MET A 483 -4.85 -17.37 -19.53
CA MET A 483 -4.70 -18.70 -20.17
C MET A 483 -3.42 -19.38 -19.74
N ILE A 484 -2.32 -18.67 -19.69
CA ILE A 484 -0.99 -19.18 -19.30
C ILE A 484 -1.00 -19.60 -17.82
N GLU A 485 -1.72 -18.88 -16.97
CA GLU A 485 -1.87 -19.25 -15.54
C GLU A 485 -2.53 -20.60 -15.33
N ALA A 486 -3.65 -20.83 -16.02
CA ALA A 486 -4.38 -22.10 -15.92
C ALA A 486 -3.52 -23.28 -16.44
N GLU A 487 -2.77 -23.09 -17.52
CA GLU A 487 -1.87 -24.10 -18.07
C GLU A 487 -0.72 -24.41 -17.10
N ASN A 488 -0.11 -23.40 -16.49
CA ASN A 488 0.98 -23.58 -15.52
C ASN A 488 0.53 -24.40 -14.28
N VAL A 489 -0.64 -24.10 -13.73
CA VAL A 489 -1.19 -24.85 -12.57
C VAL A 489 -1.53 -26.30 -12.96
N LEU A 490 -2.09 -26.51 -14.15
CA LEU A 490 -2.42 -27.84 -14.67
C LEU A 490 -1.17 -28.69 -14.89
N ASP A 491 -0.14 -28.12 -15.51
CA ASP A 491 1.11 -28.84 -15.80
C ASP A 491 1.90 -29.12 -14.51
N TYR A 492 1.90 -28.17 -13.59
CA TYR A 492 2.48 -28.39 -12.26
C TYR A 492 1.74 -29.52 -11.51
N THR A 493 0.40 -29.52 -11.56
CA THR A 493 -0.43 -30.56 -10.95
C THR A 493 -0.12 -31.94 -11.53
N LYS A 494 0.05 -32.05 -12.86
CA LYS A 494 0.44 -33.31 -13.52
C LYS A 494 1.83 -33.78 -13.07
N ALA A 495 2.78 -32.86 -12.96
CA ALA A 495 4.14 -33.17 -12.49
C ALA A 495 4.13 -33.64 -11.04
N LEU A 496 3.36 -32.95 -10.18
CA LEU A 496 3.23 -33.31 -8.75
C LEU A 496 2.55 -34.68 -8.56
N ARG A 497 1.50 -34.98 -9.34
CA ARG A 497 0.84 -36.31 -9.32
C ARG A 497 1.78 -37.46 -9.68
N LYS A 498 2.78 -37.20 -10.56
CA LYS A 498 3.81 -38.21 -10.90
C LYS A 498 4.85 -38.37 -9.80
N ALA A 499 5.10 -37.32 -9.01
CA ALA A 499 6.13 -37.32 -7.99
C ALA A 499 5.63 -37.85 -6.63
N LEU A 500 4.33 -37.81 -6.40
CA LEU A 500 3.69 -38.30 -5.17
C LEU A 500 3.16 -39.74 -5.31
N PRO A 501 2.99 -40.48 -4.21
CA PRO A 501 2.38 -41.82 -4.25
C PRO A 501 0.98 -41.79 -4.88
N PRO A 502 0.55 -42.86 -5.60
CA PRO A 502 -0.77 -42.93 -6.24
C PRO A 502 -1.96 -42.79 -5.29
N SER A 503 -1.76 -43.05 -4.00
CA SER A 503 -2.78 -42.90 -2.95
C SER A 503 -3.06 -41.42 -2.60
N VAL A 504 -2.21 -40.49 -3.05
CA VAL A 504 -2.36 -39.04 -2.76
C VAL A 504 -3.26 -38.40 -3.79
N THR A 505 -4.42 -37.95 -3.36
CA THR A 505 -5.34 -37.18 -4.20
C THR A 505 -4.84 -35.75 -4.35
N VAL A 506 -4.48 -35.36 -5.58
CA VAL A 506 -4.03 -34.00 -5.92
C VAL A 506 -5.06 -33.33 -6.83
N GLU A 507 -5.56 -32.19 -6.43
CA GLU A 507 -6.49 -31.37 -7.22
C GLU A 507 -5.92 -29.96 -7.45
N TYR A 508 -6.51 -29.24 -8.38
CA TYR A 508 -6.08 -27.89 -8.74
C TYR A 508 -7.23 -26.87 -8.64
N LEU A 509 -6.86 -25.62 -8.37
CA LEU A 509 -7.80 -24.50 -8.29
C LEU A 509 -7.17 -23.23 -8.89
N HIS A 510 -7.86 -22.61 -9.87
CA HIS A 510 -7.40 -21.38 -10.51
C HIS A 510 -8.55 -20.41 -10.79
N GLY A 511 -8.22 -19.17 -11.14
CA GLY A 511 -9.17 -18.07 -11.31
C GLY A 511 -10.33 -18.35 -12.28
N LYS A 512 -10.08 -19.11 -13.36
CA LYS A 512 -11.06 -19.40 -14.43
C LYS A 512 -12.14 -20.42 -14.11
N LEU A 513 -12.00 -21.20 -13.07
CA LEU A 513 -13.03 -22.14 -12.67
C LEU A 513 -14.31 -21.37 -12.28
N LYS A 514 -15.47 -21.91 -12.64
CA LYS A 514 -16.74 -21.34 -12.23
C LYS A 514 -16.88 -21.36 -10.71
N GLY A 515 -17.59 -20.39 -10.14
CA GLY A 515 -17.75 -20.29 -8.68
C GLY A 515 -18.25 -21.58 -8.02
N LYS A 516 -19.19 -22.28 -8.65
CA LYS A 516 -19.69 -23.58 -8.17
C LYS A 516 -18.61 -24.67 -8.13
N GLU A 517 -17.75 -24.70 -9.14
CA GLU A 517 -16.64 -25.68 -9.21
C GLU A 517 -15.58 -25.37 -8.15
N LYS A 518 -15.24 -24.09 -7.96
CA LYS A 518 -14.33 -23.64 -6.90
C LYS A 518 -14.83 -24.06 -5.52
N ASN A 519 -16.10 -23.81 -5.25
CA ASN A 519 -16.75 -24.15 -3.97
C ASN A 519 -16.71 -25.66 -3.73
N ALA A 520 -17.10 -26.48 -4.74
CA ALA A 520 -17.06 -27.93 -4.64
C ALA A 520 -15.66 -28.50 -4.37
N ILE A 521 -14.61 -27.95 -5.01
CA ILE A 521 -13.22 -28.36 -4.75
C ILE A 521 -12.82 -28.00 -3.32
N MET A 522 -13.16 -26.80 -2.86
CA MET A 522 -12.83 -26.35 -1.51
C MET A 522 -13.59 -27.15 -0.43
N GLU A 523 -14.85 -27.51 -0.65
CA GLU A 523 -15.62 -28.36 0.25
C GLU A 523 -14.99 -29.77 0.36
N ARG A 524 -14.62 -30.37 -0.76
CA ARG A 524 -13.92 -31.66 -0.80
C ARG A 524 -12.54 -31.60 -0.12
N PHE A 525 -11.82 -30.50 -0.30
CA PHE A 525 -10.55 -30.29 0.40
C PHE A 525 -10.77 -30.13 1.92
N ALA A 526 -11.76 -29.38 2.35
CA ALA A 526 -12.11 -29.24 3.75
C ALA A 526 -12.58 -30.56 4.39
N ALA A 527 -13.27 -31.41 3.62
CA ALA A 527 -13.69 -32.76 4.03
C ALA A 527 -12.53 -33.79 4.07
N GLY A 528 -11.32 -33.43 3.63
CA GLY A 528 -10.17 -34.33 3.60
C GLY A 528 -10.12 -35.31 2.41
N GLU A 529 -11.03 -35.20 1.45
CA GLU A 529 -11.05 -36.04 0.24
C GLU A 529 -9.91 -35.69 -0.74
N ILE A 530 -9.44 -34.45 -0.69
CA ILE A 530 -8.28 -33.95 -1.44
C ILE A 530 -7.13 -33.78 -0.45
N HIS A 531 -6.00 -34.42 -0.71
CA HIS A 531 -4.83 -34.37 0.15
C HIS A 531 -3.90 -33.19 -0.17
N VAL A 532 -3.75 -32.86 -1.45
CA VAL A 532 -2.90 -31.74 -1.90
C VAL A 532 -3.68 -30.86 -2.87
N LEU A 533 -3.78 -29.57 -2.55
CA LEU A 533 -4.44 -28.57 -3.38
C LEU A 533 -3.40 -27.66 -4.03
N VAL A 534 -3.26 -27.75 -5.35
CA VAL A 534 -2.42 -26.85 -6.15
C VAL A 534 -3.23 -25.65 -6.60
N SER A 535 -2.81 -24.43 -6.29
CA SER A 535 -3.60 -23.25 -6.63
C SER A 535 -2.75 -22.04 -7.01
N THR A 536 -3.38 -21.09 -7.69
CA THR A 536 -2.90 -19.70 -7.73
C THR A 536 -3.26 -18.98 -6.43
N THR A 537 -3.05 -17.67 -6.35
CA THR A 537 -3.35 -16.82 -5.18
C THR A 537 -4.83 -16.81 -4.75
N VAL A 538 -5.72 -17.48 -5.48
CA VAL A 538 -7.17 -17.57 -5.19
C VAL A 538 -7.47 -18.14 -3.79
N ILE A 539 -6.53 -18.86 -3.18
CA ILE A 539 -6.66 -19.38 -1.79
C ILE A 539 -6.52 -18.30 -0.70
N GLU A 540 -6.17 -17.08 -1.05
CA GLU A 540 -6.12 -15.96 -0.09
C GLU A 540 -7.45 -15.75 0.66
N VAL A 541 -8.56 -16.36 0.18
CA VAL A 541 -9.89 -16.18 0.73
C VAL A 541 -10.28 -17.31 1.68
N GLY A 542 -10.09 -17.06 2.94
CA GLY A 542 -10.94 -17.35 4.09
C GLY A 542 -11.25 -18.80 4.50
N VAL A 543 -11.00 -19.84 3.71
CA VAL A 543 -11.39 -21.20 4.12
C VAL A 543 -10.46 -21.74 5.20
N ASN A 544 -11.04 -22.11 6.33
CA ASN A 544 -10.32 -22.72 7.42
C ASN A 544 -10.23 -24.24 7.23
N VAL A 545 -9.01 -24.74 7.02
CA VAL A 545 -8.75 -26.20 6.97
C VAL A 545 -7.69 -26.51 8.01
N PRO A 546 -8.10 -26.84 9.26
CA PRO A 546 -7.18 -27.06 10.38
C PRO A 546 -6.17 -28.18 10.13
N ASN A 547 -6.54 -29.18 9.31
CA ASN A 547 -5.71 -30.33 8.96
C ASN A 547 -4.63 -30.02 7.90
N ALA A 548 -4.65 -28.84 7.26
CA ALA A 548 -3.61 -28.42 6.32
C ALA A 548 -2.38 -27.92 7.10
N THR A 549 -1.32 -28.71 7.11
CA THR A 549 -0.09 -28.44 7.87
C THR A 549 1.07 -27.99 7.00
N VAL A 550 1.01 -28.17 5.68
CA VAL A 550 2.10 -27.78 4.76
C VAL A 550 1.62 -26.74 3.77
N MET A 551 2.36 -25.65 3.68
CA MET A 551 2.27 -24.63 2.65
C MET A 551 3.57 -24.63 1.83
N MET A 552 3.48 -24.93 0.55
CA MET A 552 4.60 -24.78 -0.38
C MET A 552 4.30 -23.67 -1.37
N ILE A 553 5.23 -22.73 -1.56
CA ILE A 553 5.04 -21.57 -2.45
C ILE A 553 6.16 -21.59 -3.48
N GLU A 554 5.77 -21.74 -4.73
CA GLU A 554 6.67 -21.69 -5.89
C GLU A 554 6.96 -20.26 -6.31
N ASN A 555 8.20 -19.99 -6.76
CA ASN A 555 8.63 -18.66 -7.17
C ASN A 555 8.27 -17.60 -6.13
N ALA A 556 8.58 -17.86 -4.87
CA ALA A 556 8.19 -17.03 -3.73
C ALA A 556 8.70 -15.58 -3.87
N GLU A 557 9.78 -15.37 -4.62
CA GLU A 557 10.33 -14.05 -4.91
C GLU A 557 9.38 -13.14 -5.71
N ARG A 558 8.35 -13.69 -6.36
CA ARG A 558 7.35 -12.91 -7.12
C ARG A 558 6.22 -12.36 -6.26
N PHE A 559 6.08 -12.86 -5.05
CA PHE A 559 5.03 -12.42 -4.12
C PHE A 559 5.52 -11.29 -3.21
N GLY A 560 4.61 -10.45 -2.77
CA GLY A 560 4.87 -9.51 -1.69
C GLY A 560 4.99 -10.19 -0.33
N LEU A 561 5.77 -9.62 0.60
CA LEU A 561 5.93 -10.19 1.94
C LEU A 561 4.60 -10.30 2.69
N ALA A 562 3.75 -9.27 2.61
CA ALA A 562 2.41 -9.29 3.20
C ALA A 562 1.54 -10.43 2.61
N GLN A 563 1.63 -10.65 1.30
CA GLN A 563 0.90 -11.71 0.61
C GLN A 563 1.42 -13.10 1.02
N LEU A 564 2.75 -13.27 1.08
CA LEU A 564 3.38 -14.51 1.57
C LEU A 564 2.99 -14.79 3.02
N HIS A 565 2.92 -13.76 3.86
CA HIS A 565 2.48 -13.88 5.24
C HIS A 565 1.01 -14.35 5.34
N GLN A 566 0.11 -13.79 4.52
CA GLN A 566 -1.29 -14.23 4.45
C GLN A 566 -1.42 -15.69 3.98
N LEU A 567 -0.67 -16.08 2.94
CA LEU A 567 -0.63 -17.46 2.44
C LEU A 567 -0.10 -18.41 3.54
N ARG A 568 1.00 -18.06 4.20
CA ARG A 568 1.54 -18.80 5.34
C ARG A 568 0.49 -19.00 6.45
N GLY A 569 -0.29 -17.96 6.74
CA GLY A 569 -1.35 -17.98 7.75
C GLY A 569 -2.54 -18.92 7.41
N ARG A 570 -2.57 -19.52 6.21
CA ARG A 570 -3.56 -20.56 5.85
C ARG A 570 -3.27 -21.91 6.49
N VAL A 571 -2.04 -22.15 6.92
CA VAL A 571 -1.65 -23.30 7.75
C VAL A 571 -1.40 -22.85 9.20
N GLY A 572 -1.19 -23.80 10.12
CA GLY A 572 -0.98 -23.49 11.54
C GLY A 572 -2.26 -23.10 12.28
N ARG A 573 -3.40 -23.61 11.85
CA ARG A 573 -4.72 -23.39 12.48
C ARG A 573 -5.17 -24.55 13.34
N GLY A 574 -4.48 -25.69 13.26
CA GLY A 574 -4.69 -26.88 14.07
C GLY A 574 -3.72 -26.92 15.25
N LYS A 575 -3.70 -28.09 15.93
CA LYS A 575 -2.78 -28.39 17.05
C LYS A 575 -1.43 -28.91 16.57
N ASP A 576 -1.33 -29.33 15.29
CA ASP A 576 -0.16 -29.96 14.72
C ASP A 576 0.84 -28.98 14.18
N GLN A 577 2.13 -29.36 14.19
CA GLN A 577 3.20 -28.52 13.69
C GLN A 577 3.02 -28.25 12.19
N SER A 578 3.01 -26.97 11.81
CA SER A 578 2.88 -26.57 10.41
C SER A 578 4.17 -26.03 9.83
N TYR A 579 4.29 -26.12 8.50
CA TYR A 579 5.49 -25.84 7.74
C TYR A 579 5.18 -24.96 6.54
N CYS A 580 6.06 -24.00 6.27
CA CYS A 580 5.99 -23.16 5.07
C CYS A 580 7.32 -23.27 4.29
N ILE A 581 7.24 -23.79 3.07
CA ILE A 581 8.38 -23.99 2.18
C ILE A 581 8.29 -22.97 1.05
N MET A 582 9.22 -22.04 0.99
CA MET A 582 9.29 -20.98 -0.01
C MET A 582 10.40 -21.28 -1.02
N VAL A 583 10.05 -21.56 -2.27
CA VAL A 583 11.01 -21.85 -3.33
C VAL A 583 11.40 -20.55 -4.01
N ASN A 584 12.65 -20.15 -3.86
CA ASN A 584 13.23 -18.99 -4.54
C ASN A 584 13.90 -19.41 -5.85
N CYS A 585 13.35 -18.97 -6.97
CA CYS A 585 13.86 -19.24 -8.31
C CYS A 585 14.76 -18.11 -8.85
N SER A 586 14.83 -16.97 -8.15
CA SER A 586 15.70 -15.85 -8.52
C SER A 586 17.15 -16.10 -8.10
N ARG A 587 18.08 -15.61 -8.92
CA ARG A 587 19.51 -15.54 -8.59
C ARG A 587 19.89 -14.18 -7.97
N ASP A 588 18.92 -13.28 -7.84
CA ASP A 588 19.15 -11.96 -7.24
C ASP A 588 19.29 -12.08 -5.72
N GLN A 589 20.34 -11.51 -5.18
CA GLN A 589 20.67 -11.53 -3.76
C GLN A 589 19.60 -10.78 -2.93
N GLY A 590 19.07 -9.67 -3.46
CA GLY A 590 18.03 -8.89 -2.81
C GLY A 590 16.71 -9.66 -2.65
N ALA A 591 16.37 -10.56 -3.60
CA ALA A 591 15.21 -11.43 -3.48
C ALA A 591 15.37 -12.44 -2.32
N GLY A 592 16.57 -12.97 -2.13
CA GLY A 592 16.89 -13.85 -1.00
C GLY A 592 16.77 -13.15 0.36
N GLU A 593 17.35 -11.98 0.49
CA GLU A 593 17.31 -11.16 1.72
C GLU A 593 15.86 -10.81 2.11
N ARG A 594 15.02 -10.50 1.13
CA ARG A 594 13.59 -10.23 1.35
C ARG A 594 12.84 -11.45 1.89
N LEU A 595 13.03 -12.63 1.31
CA LEU A 595 12.40 -13.85 1.78
C LEU A 595 12.89 -14.30 3.17
N ASP A 596 14.13 -13.95 3.52
CA ASP A 596 14.72 -14.24 4.83
C ASP A 596 14.00 -13.53 6.00
N ILE A 597 13.31 -12.43 5.75
CA ILE A 597 12.47 -11.76 6.74
C ILE A 597 11.36 -12.70 7.24
N LEU A 598 10.69 -13.39 6.30
CA LEU A 598 9.66 -14.37 6.62
C LEU A 598 10.23 -15.62 7.31
N ASN A 599 11.48 -15.96 7.02
CA ASN A 599 12.17 -17.07 7.65
C ASN A 599 12.49 -16.77 9.13
N ARG A 600 12.82 -15.50 9.45
CA ARG A 600 13.21 -15.06 10.80
C ARG A 600 12.05 -14.72 11.72
N SER A 601 10.89 -14.34 11.17
CA SER A 601 9.77 -13.86 11.97
C SER A 601 8.43 -14.45 11.53
N ASN A 602 7.58 -14.74 12.52
CA ASN A 602 6.17 -15.06 12.34
C ASN A 602 5.25 -13.87 12.68
N ASP A 603 5.79 -12.76 13.16
CA ASP A 603 5.06 -11.56 13.51
C ASP A 603 4.68 -10.78 12.24
N GLY A 604 3.37 -10.70 11.97
CA GLY A 604 2.85 -10.03 10.79
C GLY A 604 3.07 -8.53 10.79
N PHE A 605 3.06 -7.84 11.94
CA PHE A 605 3.34 -6.41 12.04
C PHE A 605 4.80 -6.10 11.72
N TYR A 606 5.71 -6.94 12.23
CA TYR A 606 7.14 -6.83 11.88
C TYR A 606 7.35 -7.05 10.38
N ILE A 607 6.77 -8.12 9.81
CA ILE A 607 6.89 -8.44 8.37
C ILE A 607 6.33 -7.31 7.51
N ALA A 608 5.17 -6.75 7.88
CA ALA A 608 4.59 -5.63 7.16
C ALA A 608 5.46 -4.38 7.23
N SER A 609 6.10 -4.11 8.37
CA SER A 609 7.02 -2.98 8.52
C SER A 609 8.30 -3.14 7.69
N GLU A 610 8.82 -4.36 7.56
CA GLU A 610 9.99 -4.66 6.73
C GLU A 610 9.63 -4.66 5.22
N ASP A 611 8.47 -5.21 4.84
CA ASP A 611 7.96 -5.12 3.45
C ASP A 611 7.84 -3.67 3.01
N LEU A 612 7.39 -2.83 3.92
CA LEU A 612 7.27 -1.40 3.76
C LEU A 612 8.61 -0.72 3.45
N LYS A 613 9.66 -1.07 4.20
CA LYS A 613 11.02 -0.52 4.00
C LYS A 613 11.66 -0.95 2.69
N LEU A 614 11.37 -2.17 2.24
CA LEU A 614 12.03 -2.77 1.07
C LEU A 614 11.41 -2.38 -0.28
N ARG A 615 10.10 -2.17 -0.35
CA ARG A 615 9.40 -1.92 -1.62
C ARG A 615 9.54 -0.52 -2.16
N GLY A 616 9.83 0.45 -1.28
CA GLY A 616 9.72 1.84 -1.69
C GLY A 616 8.27 2.24 -2.06
N PRO A 617 8.06 3.47 -2.51
CA PRO A 617 6.75 4.13 -2.55
C PRO A 617 5.74 3.67 -3.61
N GLY A 618 6.02 2.68 -4.43
CA GLY A 618 5.24 2.45 -5.67
C GLY A 618 4.16 1.38 -5.65
N ASP A 619 4.27 0.31 -4.85
CA ASP A 619 3.61 -0.96 -5.22
C ASP A 619 2.75 -1.67 -4.15
N ILE A 620 2.53 -1.10 -2.95
CA ILE A 620 2.10 -1.95 -1.81
C ILE A 620 0.61 -2.31 -1.78
N PHE A 621 -0.30 -1.53 -2.31
CA PHE A 621 -1.73 -1.82 -2.12
C PHE A 621 -2.63 -1.59 -3.33
N GLY A 622 -2.09 -1.47 -4.54
CA GLY A 622 -2.98 -1.07 -5.63
C GLY A 622 -3.66 0.29 -5.35
N LEU A 623 -3.04 1.15 -4.53
CA LEU A 623 -3.51 2.51 -4.22
C LEU A 623 -3.68 3.36 -5.48
N ARG A 624 -3.11 2.93 -6.60
CA ARG A 624 -3.47 3.43 -7.94
C ARG A 624 -4.89 3.05 -8.39
N GLN A 625 -5.57 2.13 -7.69
CA GLN A 625 -6.94 1.72 -8.04
C GLN A 625 -8.03 2.42 -7.22
N SER A 626 -7.70 2.96 -6.04
CA SER A 626 -8.58 3.88 -5.31
C SER A 626 -8.06 5.30 -5.52
N GLY A 627 -8.54 5.96 -6.56
CA GLY A 627 -8.03 7.16 -7.20
C GLY A 627 -7.96 8.46 -6.38
N ASP A 628 -7.87 8.50 -5.05
CA ASP A 628 -8.25 9.69 -4.31
C ASP A 628 -7.25 10.29 -3.32
N MET A 629 -6.05 9.71 -3.09
CA MET A 629 -5.04 10.37 -2.25
C MET A 629 -3.63 10.25 -2.80
N GLU A 630 -3.20 11.22 -3.59
CA GLU A 630 -1.81 11.42 -3.99
C GLU A 630 -1.20 12.57 -3.18
N PHE A 631 -0.27 12.26 -2.27
CA PHE A 631 0.67 13.25 -1.78
C PHE A 631 1.60 13.66 -2.92
N LYS A 632 1.86 14.95 -3.06
CA LYS A 632 2.67 15.46 -4.18
C LYS A 632 4.17 15.25 -3.94
N LEU A 633 4.60 15.28 -2.67
CA LEU A 633 6.00 15.19 -2.26
C LEU A 633 6.23 14.16 -1.15
N ALA A 634 5.31 14.08 -0.21
CA ALA A 634 5.41 13.17 0.93
C ALA A 634 5.23 11.72 0.47
N ASP A 635 6.05 10.85 1.02
CA ASP A 635 5.95 9.42 0.85
C ASP A 635 5.73 8.76 2.21
N ILE A 636 4.62 8.06 2.34
CA ILE A 636 4.18 7.47 3.61
C ILE A 636 5.24 6.51 4.20
N PHE A 637 6.08 5.94 3.35
CA PHE A 637 7.03 4.90 3.69
C PHE A 637 8.40 5.47 4.00
N THR A 638 8.96 6.23 3.08
CA THR A 638 10.26 6.86 3.28
C THR A 638 10.22 7.96 4.34
N ASP A 639 9.07 8.62 4.50
CA ASP A 639 8.85 9.70 5.46
C ASP A 639 8.08 9.27 6.71
N ALA A 640 8.00 7.94 7.01
CA ALA A 640 7.24 7.39 8.14
C ALA A 640 7.61 8.02 9.50
N ASN A 641 8.87 8.40 9.70
CA ASN A 641 9.32 9.09 10.90
C ASN A 641 8.75 10.52 11.03
N ILE A 642 8.62 11.23 9.89
CA ILE A 642 8.00 12.56 9.86
C ILE A 642 6.51 12.40 10.14
N LEU A 643 5.86 11.45 9.48
CA LEU A 643 4.45 11.14 9.67
C LEU A 643 4.10 10.85 11.14
N LYS A 644 4.91 10.02 11.82
CA LYS A 644 4.72 9.72 13.26
C LYS A 644 4.76 11.00 14.09
N LYS A 645 5.78 11.84 13.89
CA LYS A 645 5.94 13.12 14.61
C LYS A 645 4.76 14.06 14.34
N VAL A 646 4.31 14.12 13.09
CA VAL A 646 3.14 14.94 12.72
C VAL A 646 1.88 14.44 13.39
N SER A 647 1.65 13.12 13.42
CA SER A 647 0.48 12.53 14.09
C SER A 647 0.44 12.84 15.58
N GLU A 648 1.57 12.72 16.27
CA GLU A 648 1.70 13.07 17.68
C GLU A 648 1.42 14.56 17.93
N GLU A 649 1.92 15.43 17.04
CA GLU A 649 1.75 16.88 17.17
C GLU A 649 0.33 17.34 16.85
N VAL A 650 -0.30 16.78 15.81
CA VAL A 650 -1.70 17.09 15.47
C VAL A 650 -2.63 16.73 16.63
N ASN A 651 -2.45 15.55 17.22
CA ASN A 651 -3.23 15.15 18.39
C ASN A 651 -3.02 16.14 19.53
N ARG A 652 -1.77 16.46 19.89
CA ARG A 652 -1.46 17.42 20.96
C ARG A 652 -2.09 18.79 20.70
N LEU A 653 -1.95 19.31 19.49
CA LEU A 653 -2.46 20.63 19.12
C LEU A 653 -3.98 20.69 19.20
N LEU A 654 -4.68 19.68 18.66
CA LEU A 654 -6.15 19.66 18.66
C LEU A 654 -6.73 19.29 20.03
N ASP A 655 -6.01 18.52 20.86
CA ASP A 655 -6.41 18.30 22.25
C ASP A 655 -6.28 19.60 23.10
N GLU A 656 -5.29 20.47 22.82
CA GLU A 656 -5.08 21.76 23.49
C GLU A 656 -5.96 22.90 22.96
N ASP A 657 -6.26 22.88 21.66
CA ASP A 657 -7.04 23.91 20.94
C ASP A 657 -7.85 23.28 19.80
N PRO A 658 -8.97 22.61 20.12
CA PRO A 658 -9.76 21.85 19.14
C PRO A 658 -10.23 22.68 17.95
N GLN A 659 -10.54 23.95 18.15
CA GLN A 659 -11.05 24.85 17.11
C GLN A 659 -10.01 25.80 16.52
N LEU A 660 -8.75 25.69 16.94
CA LEU A 660 -7.64 26.57 16.55
C LEU A 660 -7.99 28.05 16.77
N GLU A 661 -8.50 28.39 17.97
CA GLU A 661 -8.99 29.74 18.28
C GLU A 661 -7.94 30.62 18.95
N LYS A 662 -6.83 30.06 19.41
CA LYS A 662 -5.72 30.83 19.96
C LYS A 662 -5.14 31.76 18.88
N ASP A 663 -4.74 32.97 19.27
CA ASP A 663 -4.19 33.98 18.36
C ASP A 663 -2.99 33.43 17.53
N GLU A 664 -2.13 32.63 18.14
CA GLU A 664 -0.98 31.98 17.50
C GLU A 664 -1.35 30.94 16.45
N HIS A 665 -2.58 30.41 16.47
CA HIS A 665 -3.09 29.42 15.53
C HIS A 665 -3.96 30.03 14.41
N ARG A 666 -4.16 31.34 14.42
CA ARG A 666 -5.08 32.04 13.48
C ARG A 666 -4.75 31.81 12.01
N GLU A 667 -3.48 31.94 11.61
CA GLU A 667 -3.08 31.68 10.22
C GLU A 667 -3.16 30.19 9.87
N LEU A 668 -2.87 29.33 10.83
CA LEU A 668 -3.03 27.87 10.69
C LEU A 668 -4.50 27.52 10.46
N LYS A 669 -5.42 28.06 11.26
CA LYS A 669 -6.88 27.88 11.11
C LYS A 669 -7.32 28.20 9.68
N ARG A 670 -6.94 29.37 9.21
CA ARG A 670 -7.27 29.81 7.82
C ARG A 670 -6.73 28.83 6.78
N LYS A 671 -5.49 28.36 6.91
CA LYS A 671 -4.88 27.40 5.97
C LYS A 671 -5.60 26.06 5.99
N VAL A 672 -6.01 25.58 7.17
CA VAL A 672 -6.79 24.35 7.34
C VAL A 672 -8.18 24.49 6.70
N GLU A 673 -8.86 25.62 6.90
CA GLU A 673 -10.17 25.88 6.28
C GLU A 673 -10.08 25.90 4.74
N ASP A 674 -9.06 26.57 4.21
CA ASP A 674 -8.79 26.59 2.74
C ASP A 674 -8.49 25.16 2.21
N TYR A 675 -7.74 24.37 2.96
CA TYR A 675 -7.42 22.97 2.61
C TYR A 675 -8.67 22.09 2.62
N LEU A 676 -9.49 22.18 3.66
CA LEU A 676 -10.75 21.44 3.77
C LEU A 676 -11.73 21.83 2.67
N GLY A 677 -11.89 23.12 2.38
CA GLY A 677 -12.76 23.59 1.30
C GLY A 677 -12.38 23.06 -0.08
N THR A 678 -11.10 22.74 -0.30
CA THR A 678 -10.60 22.23 -1.59
C THR A 678 -10.59 20.70 -1.66
N ASN A 679 -10.41 20.01 -0.52
CA ASN A 679 -10.17 18.57 -0.48
C ASN A 679 -11.25 17.77 0.28
N TYR A 680 -12.37 18.39 0.63
CA TYR A 680 -13.43 17.75 1.44
C TYR A 680 -13.91 16.41 0.85
N GLU A 681 -14.17 16.36 -0.46
CA GLU A 681 -14.62 15.14 -1.14
C GLU A 681 -13.53 14.03 -1.16
N LYS A 682 -12.27 14.44 -1.22
CA LYS A 682 -11.12 13.51 -1.25
C LYS A 682 -10.76 12.95 0.13
N LEU A 683 -11.09 13.70 1.19
CA LEU A 683 -10.85 13.28 2.58
C LEU A 683 -11.99 12.40 3.13
N ASN A 684 -13.13 12.37 2.46
CA ASN A 684 -14.26 11.51 2.78
C ASN A 684 -14.01 10.09 2.22
N LEU A 685 -13.10 9.35 2.88
CA LEU A 685 -12.63 8.01 2.51
C LEU A 685 -13.64 6.93 2.88
#